data_f3d7b16b1053e5a4e8664d30f71148a8
#
_entry.id   f3d7b16b1053e5a4e8664d30f71148a8
#
_cell.length_a   1.000
_cell.length_b   1.000
_cell.length_c   1.000
_cell.angle_alpha   90.00
_cell.angle_beta   90.00
_cell.angle_gamma   90.00
#
_symmetry.space_group_name_H-M   'P 1'
#
loop_
_entity.id
_entity.type
_entity.pdbx_description
1 polymer ?
#
loop_
_entity_poly.entity_id
_entity_poly.type
_entity_poly.pdbx_seq_one_letter_code
_entity_poly.pdbx_strand_id
1 'polypeptide(L)'
;MKEKDPNFRPGLVVLQVSGNREDSNLYISVKLKAAAEIGINATHMRLPQTATEEEILQSIRNVNNNSSVHGLIVQLPLDSVNRINTEKVTNAVAPEKDVDGLTSINAGKLARGDLGDCFIPCTPNGCMELIKQTGMSVAGKRAVVIGRSKIVGAPMYDLLLWNHATVTTCHSKTADLAAEVGKADILVTGIGKPEMVKGEWIKKGAIVIDCGINHIPDSTKANGRRVVGDVHFASAKEQAAFITPVPGGVGPMTVAMLMQNTVLSAQRFLQAHEPGKWNISYTKLNLQRPVPSDIVISRSCVPKPIDCLASEIGLLSYEVELYGKTKAKVQLETIDRLRAQADGKYVVVTGITPTPLGEGKSTTTIGLVQALGAHLNRNVFACVRQPSQGPTFGIKGGAAGGGYSQVIPMEEFNLHLTGDIHAITAANNLVAAAIDARMFHESTCTMKTGSMMFYKLGIEKTDPSTLTEEEITRFARLDIDPESITWQRVLDTNDRFLRKITVGQSPTEKGHTRTAQFDITVASEIMAVLALTSSMEDMRQRLAKMVVATSRSGVPITTEDLGVCGALTVLMKDAIKPNLMQTLEGNPVFVHAGPFANIAHGNSSILADKIALKLVGPDGFVVTEAGFGADIGMEKFFNIKCRYSGLRPHVVVLVATVRALKMHGGGPTVSGLLLTGNTLCFVFQNLELVEKGCSNLRKQVENAKHFGVPVVVAVNAFKTDSEAELQLICKLAKEAGAFDAVPCTHWADGGAGAVELGKAVQKAAEAPSKFSFLYDIELPVVDKIRIIAQKIYGADDIELLPDAQHKVDLYTKQGFGNLPICMAKTHLSLSHDAEKKGVPTGFVLPIRDIRASVGAGFLYPLVGTCTKQGP
;
A
#
# COMPACT_ATOMS: atom_id res chain seq x y z
N MET A 1 -10.84 6.69 23.45
CA MET A 1 -10.85 6.53 22.00
C MET A 1 -11.28 7.81 21.28
N LYS A 2 -12.43 8.37 21.56
CA LYS A 2 -12.91 9.65 20.95
C LYS A 2 -11.99 10.85 21.16
N GLU A 3 -11.23 10.91 22.22
CA GLU A 3 -10.24 11.98 22.46
C GLU A 3 -9.03 11.88 21.53
N LYS A 4 -8.67 10.66 21.11
CA LYS A 4 -7.56 10.41 20.16
C LYS A 4 -8.02 10.51 18.70
N ASP A 5 -9.23 10.07 18.40
CA ASP A 5 -9.87 10.17 17.08
C ASP A 5 -11.36 10.46 17.24
N PRO A 6 -11.79 11.70 17.02
CA PRO A 6 -13.20 12.10 17.17
C PRO A 6 -14.17 11.37 16.22
N ASN A 7 -13.66 10.87 15.11
CA ASN A 7 -14.45 10.19 14.08
C ASN A 7 -14.53 8.67 14.32
N PHE A 8 -13.65 8.10 15.12
CA PHE A 8 -13.65 6.66 15.41
C PHE A 8 -14.91 6.23 16.18
N ARG A 9 -15.54 5.18 15.71
CA ARG A 9 -16.68 4.52 16.36
C ARG A 9 -16.44 3.01 16.39
N PRO A 10 -16.52 2.35 17.57
CA PRO A 10 -16.54 0.89 17.60
C PRO A 10 -17.70 0.37 16.77
N GLY A 11 -17.47 -0.64 15.95
CA GLY A 11 -18.49 -1.28 15.12
C GLY A 11 -18.98 -2.58 15.74
N LEU A 12 -20.29 -2.81 15.75
CA LEU A 12 -20.93 -4.04 16.21
C LEU A 12 -21.91 -4.54 15.17
N VAL A 13 -21.83 -5.82 14.81
CA VAL A 13 -22.83 -6.47 13.96
C VAL A 13 -23.59 -7.51 14.77
N VAL A 14 -24.91 -7.47 14.69
CA VAL A 14 -25.81 -8.50 15.20
C VAL A 14 -26.38 -9.26 14.03
N LEU A 15 -25.90 -10.49 13.80
CA LEU A 15 -26.38 -11.38 12.75
C LEU A 15 -27.54 -12.20 13.26
N GLN A 16 -28.67 -12.12 12.58
CA GLN A 16 -29.89 -12.88 12.88
C GLN A 16 -30.34 -13.68 11.66
N VAL A 17 -30.66 -14.94 11.89
CA VAL A 17 -31.40 -15.77 10.91
C VAL A 17 -32.81 -15.99 11.50
N SER A 18 -33.81 -15.42 10.87
CA SER A 18 -35.16 -15.49 11.51
C SER A 18 -36.31 -15.24 10.54
N GLY A 19 -37.40 -16.00 10.79
CA GLY A 19 -38.69 -15.79 10.17
C GLY A 19 -39.58 -14.75 10.81
N ASN A 20 -39.52 -14.43 12.07
CA ASN A 20 -40.22 -13.34 12.77
C ASN A 20 -40.40 -13.57 14.28
N ARG A 21 -39.37 -13.93 15.02
CA ARG A 21 -39.45 -14.11 16.46
C ARG A 21 -39.50 -12.77 17.18
N GLU A 22 -40.63 -12.41 17.77
CA GLU A 22 -40.83 -11.13 18.48
C GLU A 22 -39.87 -10.95 19.65
N ASP A 23 -39.61 -11.99 20.44
CA ASP A 23 -38.69 -12.00 21.59
C ASP A 23 -37.25 -11.69 21.18
N SER A 24 -36.76 -12.30 20.08
CA SER A 24 -35.43 -12.02 19.56
C SER A 24 -35.31 -10.59 19.00
N ASN A 25 -36.35 -10.13 18.30
CA ASN A 25 -36.36 -8.77 17.74
C ASN A 25 -36.37 -7.70 18.86
N LEU A 26 -37.13 -7.91 19.93
CA LEU A 26 -37.11 -7.01 21.08
C LEU A 26 -35.71 -6.93 21.70
N TYR A 27 -35.07 -8.08 21.92
CA TYR A 27 -33.76 -8.13 22.56
C TYR A 27 -32.68 -7.50 21.68
N ILE A 28 -32.75 -7.68 20.36
CA ILE A 28 -31.86 -7.00 19.40
C ILE A 28 -32.08 -5.48 19.44
N SER A 29 -33.34 -5.02 19.49
CA SER A 29 -33.62 -3.58 19.54
C SER A 29 -33.03 -2.90 20.80
N VAL A 30 -33.07 -3.60 21.95
CA VAL A 30 -32.42 -3.13 23.18
C VAL A 30 -30.91 -3.04 23.04
N LYS A 31 -30.27 -4.03 22.42
CA LYS A 31 -28.82 -4.00 22.12
C LYS A 31 -28.44 -2.83 21.23
N LEU A 32 -29.18 -2.61 20.12
CA LEU A 32 -28.95 -1.52 19.19
C LEU A 32 -29.13 -0.15 19.84
N LYS A 33 -30.17 0.01 20.67
CA LYS A 33 -30.41 1.24 21.41
C LYS A 33 -29.28 1.54 22.40
N ALA A 34 -28.88 0.57 23.21
CA ALA A 34 -27.73 0.72 24.12
C ALA A 34 -26.44 1.06 23.42
N ALA A 35 -26.18 0.43 22.26
CA ALA A 35 -25.01 0.74 21.43
C ALA A 35 -25.03 2.20 20.93
N ALA A 36 -26.17 2.68 20.44
CA ALA A 36 -26.34 4.04 19.96
C ALA A 36 -26.11 5.09 21.06
N GLU A 37 -26.64 4.84 22.28
CA GLU A 37 -26.50 5.73 23.44
C GLU A 37 -25.03 6.00 23.81
N ILE A 38 -24.17 5.01 23.67
CA ILE A 38 -22.73 5.13 23.99
C ILE A 38 -21.83 5.41 22.76
N GLY A 39 -22.44 5.51 21.58
CA GLY A 39 -21.74 5.86 20.33
C GLY A 39 -21.01 4.68 19.67
N ILE A 40 -21.50 3.46 19.84
CA ILE A 40 -21.11 2.29 19.05
C ILE A 40 -21.96 2.27 17.77
N ASN A 41 -21.32 2.08 16.63
CA ASN A 41 -22.00 1.90 15.35
C ASN A 41 -22.48 0.45 15.23
N ALA A 42 -23.74 0.20 15.58
CA ALA A 42 -24.31 -1.14 15.58
C ALA A 42 -25.22 -1.35 14.36
N THR A 43 -25.00 -2.47 13.67
CA THR A 43 -25.75 -2.87 12.48
C THR A 43 -26.47 -4.19 12.72
N HIS A 44 -27.74 -4.25 12.37
CA HIS A 44 -28.54 -5.48 12.39
C HIS A 44 -28.49 -6.14 11.00
N MET A 45 -27.79 -7.26 10.88
CA MET A 45 -27.72 -8.06 9.67
C MET A 45 -28.77 -9.17 9.73
N ARG A 46 -29.80 -9.04 8.92
CA ARG A 46 -30.90 -10.01 8.87
C ARG A 46 -30.71 -10.94 7.67
N LEU A 47 -30.66 -12.24 7.92
CA LEU A 47 -30.75 -13.28 6.91
C LEU A 47 -32.15 -13.92 6.90
N PRO A 48 -32.67 -14.32 5.72
CA PRO A 48 -33.99 -14.93 5.62
C PRO A 48 -34.00 -16.30 6.31
N GLN A 49 -35.17 -16.77 6.65
CA GLN A 49 -35.37 -18.11 7.25
C GLN A 49 -34.93 -19.23 6.29
N THR A 50 -34.85 -18.94 5.00
CA THR A 50 -34.35 -19.87 3.97
C THR A 50 -32.83 -19.91 3.85
N ALA A 51 -32.11 -19.11 4.61
CA ALA A 51 -30.64 -19.04 4.53
C ALA A 51 -30.01 -20.41 4.81
N THR A 52 -29.08 -20.79 3.97
CA THR A 52 -28.28 -22.00 4.10
C THR A 52 -27.09 -21.77 5.05
N GLU A 53 -26.51 -22.85 5.56
CA GLU A 53 -25.31 -22.78 6.42
C GLU A 53 -24.17 -22.02 5.69
N GLU A 54 -23.97 -22.27 4.40
CA GLU A 54 -22.89 -21.62 3.65
C GLU A 54 -23.11 -20.11 3.48
N GLU A 55 -24.34 -19.65 3.26
CA GLU A 55 -24.67 -18.23 3.19
C GLU A 55 -24.44 -17.52 4.53
N ILE A 56 -24.74 -18.19 5.64
CA ILE A 56 -24.46 -17.69 6.99
C ILE A 56 -22.95 -17.61 7.21
N LEU A 57 -22.19 -18.66 6.87
CA LEU A 57 -20.74 -18.68 6.99
C LEU A 57 -20.08 -17.63 6.11
N GLN A 58 -20.60 -17.40 4.90
CA GLN A 58 -20.08 -16.35 4.01
C GLN A 58 -20.34 -14.97 4.60
N SER A 59 -21.50 -14.74 5.19
CA SER A 59 -21.80 -13.48 5.88
C SER A 59 -20.85 -13.23 7.07
N ILE A 60 -20.56 -14.27 7.84
CA ILE A 60 -19.59 -14.19 8.95
C ILE A 60 -18.18 -13.89 8.41
N ARG A 61 -17.72 -14.55 7.34
CA ARG A 61 -16.43 -14.25 6.70
C ARG A 61 -16.34 -12.80 6.28
N ASN A 62 -17.38 -12.25 5.66
CA ASN A 62 -17.43 -10.86 5.25
C ASN A 62 -17.31 -9.90 6.45
N VAL A 63 -17.98 -10.21 7.56
CA VAL A 63 -17.89 -9.41 8.79
C VAL A 63 -16.51 -9.57 9.47
N ASN A 64 -15.95 -10.77 9.48
CA ASN A 64 -14.61 -11.00 10.01
C ASN A 64 -13.56 -10.15 9.28
N ASN A 65 -13.69 -10.03 7.95
CA ASN A 65 -12.78 -9.25 7.11
C ASN A 65 -13.05 -7.73 7.14
N ASN A 66 -14.16 -7.29 7.74
CA ASN A 66 -14.49 -5.88 7.83
C ASN A 66 -13.85 -5.26 9.08
N SER A 67 -12.82 -4.44 8.89
CA SER A 67 -12.09 -3.78 10.00
C SER A 67 -12.88 -2.66 10.70
N SER A 68 -13.97 -2.16 10.11
CA SER A 68 -14.86 -1.23 10.80
C SER A 68 -15.76 -1.92 11.81
N VAL A 69 -15.81 -3.27 11.80
CA VAL A 69 -16.57 -4.09 12.75
C VAL A 69 -15.63 -4.72 13.77
N HIS A 70 -15.81 -4.38 15.03
CA HIS A 70 -14.99 -4.85 16.14
C HIS A 70 -15.67 -5.94 16.95
N GLY A 71 -17.00 -6.06 16.85
CA GLY A 71 -17.78 -7.11 17.50
C GLY A 71 -18.80 -7.75 16.57
N LEU A 72 -18.92 -9.06 16.64
CA LEU A 72 -19.94 -9.83 15.95
C LEU A 72 -20.70 -10.71 16.94
N ILE A 73 -22.02 -10.61 16.91
CA ILE A 73 -22.94 -11.50 17.63
C ILE A 73 -23.69 -12.34 16.62
N VAL A 74 -23.68 -13.63 16.83
CA VAL A 74 -24.59 -14.56 16.16
C VAL A 74 -25.80 -14.77 17.10
N GLN A 75 -26.91 -14.12 16.77
CA GLN A 75 -28.10 -14.19 17.59
C GLN A 75 -28.73 -15.60 17.55
N LEU A 76 -28.64 -16.30 18.66
CA LEU A 76 -29.24 -17.64 18.81
C LEU A 76 -30.70 -17.56 19.28
N PRO A 77 -31.54 -18.56 18.93
CA PRO A 77 -31.30 -19.65 18.01
C PRO A 77 -31.27 -19.21 16.53
N LEU A 78 -30.57 -19.98 15.68
CA LEU A 78 -30.62 -19.82 14.24
C LEU A 78 -31.91 -20.44 13.70
N ASP A 79 -32.90 -19.61 13.39
CA ASP A 79 -34.24 -20.04 12.96
C ASP A 79 -34.29 -20.16 11.41
N SER A 80 -33.67 -21.21 10.90
CA SER A 80 -33.69 -21.54 9.48
C SER A 80 -34.48 -22.81 9.20
N VAL A 81 -35.13 -22.86 8.02
CA VAL A 81 -35.76 -24.10 7.51
C VAL A 81 -34.72 -25.15 7.12
N ASN A 82 -33.51 -24.72 6.85
CA ASN A 82 -32.38 -25.57 6.54
C ASN A 82 -31.70 -26.06 7.83
N ARG A 83 -31.11 -27.25 7.77
CA ARG A 83 -30.32 -27.77 8.89
C ARG A 83 -29.03 -26.96 9.02
N ILE A 84 -28.85 -26.29 10.15
CA ILE A 84 -27.69 -25.49 10.48
C ILE A 84 -26.92 -26.10 11.65
N ASN A 85 -25.61 -26.23 11.51
CA ASN A 85 -24.73 -26.61 12.63
C ASN A 85 -24.36 -25.33 13.40
N THR A 86 -25.08 -25.05 14.46
CA THR A 86 -24.89 -23.87 15.30
C THR A 86 -23.45 -23.75 15.82
N GLU A 87 -22.81 -24.84 16.17
CA GLU A 87 -21.44 -24.84 16.70
C GLU A 87 -20.42 -24.47 15.61
N LYS A 88 -20.60 -24.95 14.41
CA LYS A 88 -19.77 -24.57 13.26
C LYS A 88 -19.93 -23.08 12.94
N VAL A 89 -21.15 -22.56 13.00
CA VAL A 89 -21.45 -21.14 12.73
C VAL A 89 -20.86 -20.24 13.82
N THR A 90 -21.06 -20.55 15.10
CA THR A 90 -20.49 -19.74 16.19
C THR A 90 -18.97 -19.76 16.20
N ASN A 91 -18.34 -20.89 15.90
CA ASN A 91 -16.87 -21.00 15.80
C ASN A 91 -16.28 -20.38 14.53
N ALA A 92 -17.09 -19.96 13.56
CA ALA A 92 -16.64 -19.22 12.39
C ALA A 92 -16.40 -17.72 12.68
N VAL A 93 -16.89 -17.23 13.80
CA VAL A 93 -16.60 -15.87 14.28
C VAL A 93 -15.13 -15.78 14.66
N ALA A 94 -14.44 -14.74 14.20
CA ALA A 94 -13.05 -14.49 14.57
C ALA A 94 -12.96 -14.27 16.10
N PRO A 95 -12.05 -14.95 16.81
CA PRO A 95 -11.97 -14.88 18.28
C PRO A 95 -11.82 -13.47 18.83
N GLU A 96 -11.16 -12.60 18.10
CA GLU A 96 -10.95 -11.18 18.42
C GLU A 96 -12.23 -10.33 18.21
N LYS A 97 -13.22 -10.84 17.47
CA LYS A 97 -14.54 -10.19 17.26
C LYS A 97 -15.68 -10.90 17.97
N ASP A 98 -15.40 -12.01 18.65
CA ASP A 98 -16.36 -12.79 19.41
C ASP A 98 -16.68 -12.13 20.76
N VAL A 99 -17.37 -11.00 20.69
CA VAL A 99 -17.73 -10.20 21.87
C VAL A 99 -18.79 -10.87 22.77
N ASP A 100 -19.40 -11.95 22.30
CA ASP A 100 -20.32 -12.78 23.07
C ASP A 100 -19.59 -13.91 23.84
N GLY A 101 -18.31 -14.17 23.49
CA GLY A 101 -17.43 -15.14 24.15
C GLY A 101 -17.81 -16.60 23.92
N LEU A 102 -18.44 -16.92 22.79
CA LEU A 102 -19.01 -18.25 22.53
C LEU A 102 -18.13 -19.17 21.70
N THR A 103 -17.04 -18.66 21.10
CA THR A 103 -16.11 -19.50 20.32
C THR A 103 -15.35 -20.45 21.23
N SER A 104 -14.97 -21.60 20.69
CA SER A 104 -14.19 -22.61 21.42
C SER A 104 -12.83 -22.07 21.91
N ILE A 105 -12.27 -21.06 21.21
CA ILE A 105 -11.02 -20.42 21.59
C ILE A 105 -11.21 -19.56 22.85
N ASN A 106 -12.21 -18.67 22.89
CA ASN A 106 -12.50 -17.87 24.07
C ASN A 106 -12.96 -18.72 25.26
N ALA A 107 -13.81 -19.72 25.02
CA ALA A 107 -14.22 -20.69 26.03
C ALA A 107 -13.04 -21.48 26.61
N GLY A 108 -12.10 -21.91 25.77
CA GLY A 108 -10.89 -22.61 26.20
C GLY A 108 -9.97 -21.72 27.05
N LYS A 109 -9.77 -20.47 26.68
CA LYS A 109 -9.02 -19.49 27.49
C LYS A 109 -9.69 -19.24 28.85
N LEU A 110 -11.02 -19.06 28.88
CA LEU A 110 -11.77 -18.90 30.11
C LEU A 110 -11.60 -20.11 31.04
N ALA A 111 -11.78 -21.33 30.53
CA ALA A 111 -11.61 -22.56 31.28
C ALA A 111 -10.19 -22.74 31.86
N ARG A 112 -9.16 -22.15 31.21
CA ARG A 112 -7.76 -22.14 31.69
C ARG A 112 -7.45 -21.01 32.66
N GLY A 113 -8.35 -20.07 32.86
CA GLY A 113 -8.13 -18.89 33.71
C GLY A 113 -7.41 -17.71 33.03
N ASP A 114 -7.28 -17.72 31.71
CA ASP A 114 -6.66 -16.63 30.90
C ASP A 114 -7.64 -15.45 30.74
N LEU A 115 -8.18 -14.95 31.87
CA LEU A 115 -9.28 -13.97 31.91
C LEU A 115 -8.96 -12.62 31.25
N GLY A 116 -7.68 -12.25 31.20
CA GLY A 116 -7.22 -11.00 30.57
C GLY A 116 -7.15 -11.05 29.04
N ASP A 117 -7.11 -12.26 28.47
CA ASP A 117 -6.88 -12.48 27.03
C ASP A 117 -8.08 -13.16 26.31
N CYS A 118 -9.22 -13.30 26.98
CA CYS A 118 -10.44 -13.80 26.34
C CYS A 118 -11.59 -12.79 26.43
N PHE A 119 -12.62 -13.00 25.62
CA PHE A 119 -13.92 -12.38 25.85
C PHE A 119 -14.75 -13.31 26.75
N ILE A 120 -15.11 -12.78 27.90
CA ILE A 120 -15.94 -13.51 28.85
C ILE A 120 -17.39 -13.43 28.36
N PRO A 121 -18.16 -14.55 28.35
CA PRO A 121 -19.56 -14.54 27.96
C PRO A 121 -20.37 -13.50 28.73
N CYS A 122 -21.19 -12.74 28.02
CA CYS A 122 -21.82 -11.53 28.56
C CYS A 122 -22.71 -11.81 29.78
N THR A 123 -23.52 -12.87 29.75
CA THR A 123 -24.41 -13.20 30.88
C THR A 123 -23.64 -13.61 32.15
N PRO A 124 -22.68 -14.54 32.09
CA PRO A 124 -21.86 -14.86 33.26
C PRO A 124 -21.07 -13.68 33.82
N ASN A 125 -20.52 -12.83 32.92
CA ASN A 125 -19.79 -11.63 33.33
C ASN A 125 -20.73 -10.64 34.06
N GLY A 126 -21.95 -10.45 33.54
CA GLY A 126 -22.98 -9.65 34.19
C GLY A 126 -23.40 -10.21 35.58
N CYS A 127 -23.46 -11.52 35.70
CA CYS A 127 -23.72 -12.17 37.01
C CYS A 127 -22.58 -11.89 38.00
N MET A 128 -21.31 -11.98 37.55
CA MET A 128 -20.17 -11.67 38.41
C MET A 128 -20.17 -10.22 38.86
N GLU A 129 -20.53 -9.29 37.95
CA GLU A 129 -20.62 -7.88 38.31
C GLU A 129 -21.71 -7.62 39.33
N LEU A 130 -22.90 -8.25 39.19
CA LEU A 130 -23.97 -8.17 40.19
C LEU A 130 -23.53 -8.73 41.55
N ILE A 131 -22.79 -9.85 41.56
CA ILE A 131 -22.25 -10.42 42.81
C ILE A 131 -21.27 -9.44 43.45
N LYS A 132 -20.37 -8.84 42.68
CA LYS A 132 -19.42 -7.83 43.19
C LYS A 132 -20.11 -6.61 43.80
N GLN A 133 -21.20 -6.15 43.19
CA GLN A 133 -21.99 -5.01 43.71
C GLN A 133 -22.64 -5.28 45.07
N THR A 134 -22.79 -6.54 45.47
CA THR A 134 -23.29 -6.88 46.84
C THR A 134 -22.24 -6.57 47.93
N GLY A 135 -20.99 -6.33 47.58
CA GLY A 135 -19.86 -6.15 48.49
C GLY A 135 -19.33 -7.45 49.12
N MET A 136 -19.94 -8.59 48.84
CA MET A 136 -19.52 -9.88 49.37
C MET A 136 -18.35 -10.46 48.56
N SER A 137 -17.28 -10.86 49.24
CA SER A 137 -16.16 -11.55 48.58
C SER A 137 -16.60 -12.92 48.10
N VAL A 138 -16.28 -13.24 46.85
CA VAL A 138 -16.50 -14.59 46.26
C VAL A 138 -15.46 -15.60 46.78
N ALA A 139 -14.25 -15.15 47.10
CA ALA A 139 -13.19 -16.02 47.55
C ALA A 139 -13.57 -16.80 48.83
N GLY A 140 -13.36 -18.13 48.78
CA GLY A 140 -13.64 -19.05 49.88
C GLY A 140 -15.15 -19.40 50.08
N LYS A 141 -16.05 -18.83 49.24
CA LYS A 141 -17.51 -19.13 49.34
C LYS A 141 -17.85 -20.40 48.57
N ARG A 142 -18.95 -21.03 49.02
CA ARG A 142 -19.57 -22.12 48.28
C ARG A 142 -20.53 -21.57 47.25
N ALA A 143 -20.26 -21.82 45.99
CA ALA A 143 -21.13 -21.43 44.88
C ALA A 143 -21.82 -22.65 44.28
N VAL A 144 -23.10 -22.56 44.01
CA VAL A 144 -23.85 -23.57 43.28
C VAL A 144 -24.39 -22.97 42.00
N VAL A 145 -24.09 -23.63 40.89
CA VAL A 145 -24.58 -23.26 39.57
C VAL A 145 -25.54 -24.34 39.09
N ILE A 146 -26.81 -23.94 38.90
CA ILE A 146 -27.82 -24.85 38.37
C ILE A 146 -27.93 -24.65 36.85
N GLY A 147 -27.41 -25.59 36.09
CA GLY A 147 -27.34 -25.59 34.64
C GLY A 147 -25.92 -25.77 34.14
N ARG A 148 -25.78 -26.34 32.95
CA ARG A 148 -24.48 -26.58 32.29
C ARG A 148 -24.47 -26.21 30.82
N SER A 149 -25.23 -25.17 30.47
CA SER A 149 -25.27 -24.66 29.13
C SER A 149 -23.92 -24.04 28.78
N LYS A 150 -23.52 -24.12 27.51
CA LYS A 150 -22.29 -23.51 27.00
C LYS A 150 -22.31 -21.97 27.07
N ILE A 151 -23.51 -21.38 27.21
CA ILE A 151 -23.72 -19.93 27.20
C ILE A 151 -23.72 -19.35 28.62
N VAL A 152 -24.23 -20.07 29.63
CA VAL A 152 -24.38 -19.54 30.99
C VAL A 152 -23.70 -20.46 32.02
N GLY A 153 -24.13 -21.72 32.12
CA GLY A 153 -23.76 -22.60 33.22
C GLY A 153 -22.27 -22.95 33.27
N ALA A 154 -21.70 -23.44 32.18
CA ALA A 154 -20.29 -23.79 32.12
C ALA A 154 -19.38 -22.57 32.32
N PRO A 155 -19.54 -21.46 31.60
CA PRO A 155 -18.69 -20.30 31.82
C PRO A 155 -18.90 -19.61 33.20
N MET A 156 -20.05 -19.74 33.79
CA MET A 156 -20.30 -19.26 35.17
C MET A 156 -19.54 -20.10 36.21
N TYR A 157 -19.48 -21.43 36.02
CA TYR A 157 -18.64 -22.31 36.81
C TYR A 157 -17.18 -21.88 36.75
N ASP A 158 -16.64 -21.69 35.53
CA ASP A 158 -15.24 -21.29 35.35
C ASP A 158 -14.95 -19.93 36.00
N LEU A 159 -15.83 -18.95 35.84
CA LEU A 159 -15.64 -17.61 36.43
C LEU A 159 -15.65 -17.65 37.97
N LEU A 160 -16.55 -18.39 38.57
CA LEU A 160 -16.59 -18.50 40.03
C LEU A 160 -15.36 -19.25 40.56
N LEU A 161 -14.94 -20.31 39.86
CA LEU A 161 -13.73 -21.07 40.20
C LEU A 161 -12.47 -20.16 40.19
N TRP A 162 -12.28 -19.41 39.11
CA TRP A 162 -11.14 -18.52 38.98
C TRP A 162 -11.22 -17.24 39.83
N ASN A 163 -12.39 -16.98 40.45
CA ASN A 163 -12.56 -16.00 41.54
C ASN A 163 -12.48 -16.66 42.93
N HIS A 164 -11.89 -17.83 43.00
CA HIS A 164 -11.55 -18.55 44.24
C HIS A 164 -12.77 -19.04 45.03
N ALA A 165 -13.92 -19.31 44.39
CA ALA A 165 -15.01 -20.03 45.03
C ALA A 165 -14.85 -21.54 44.97
N THR A 166 -15.46 -22.27 45.89
CA THR A 166 -15.68 -23.72 45.75
C THR A 166 -17.02 -23.92 45.04
N VAL A 167 -16.95 -24.42 43.78
CA VAL A 167 -18.12 -24.43 42.88
C VAL A 167 -18.67 -25.84 42.71
N THR A 168 -19.99 -26.00 42.87
CA THR A 168 -20.75 -27.21 42.55
C THR A 168 -21.67 -26.92 41.36
N THR A 169 -21.57 -27.72 40.30
CA THR A 169 -22.52 -27.64 39.17
C THR A 169 -23.59 -28.69 39.29
N CYS A 170 -24.87 -28.25 39.32
CA CYS A 170 -26.04 -29.09 39.39
C CYS A 170 -26.76 -29.14 38.03
N HIS A 171 -27.36 -30.29 37.73
CA HIS A 171 -28.09 -30.51 36.49
C HIS A 171 -29.20 -31.56 36.66
N SER A 172 -29.91 -31.89 35.59
CA SER A 172 -31.08 -32.79 35.60
C SER A 172 -30.79 -34.20 36.11
N LYS A 173 -29.54 -34.57 36.37
CA LYS A 173 -29.16 -35.88 36.97
C LYS A 173 -28.59 -35.73 38.38
N THR A 174 -28.61 -34.54 38.97
CA THR A 174 -28.22 -34.36 40.37
C THR A 174 -29.27 -34.99 41.28
N ALA A 175 -28.82 -35.86 42.20
CA ALA A 175 -29.71 -36.72 42.99
C ALA A 175 -30.59 -35.93 43.99
N ASP A 176 -30.02 -35.00 44.72
CA ASP A 176 -30.73 -34.16 45.68
C ASP A 176 -30.35 -32.65 45.41
N LEU A 177 -31.10 -32.05 44.53
CA LEU A 177 -30.88 -30.67 44.14
C LEU A 177 -31.12 -29.69 45.30
N ALA A 178 -32.15 -29.94 46.10
CA ALA A 178 -32.52 -29.08 47.24
C ALA A 178 -31.39 -29.04 48.29
N ALA A 179 -30.81 -30.19 48.62
CA ALA A 179 -29.69 -30.28 49.56
C ALA A 179 -28.41 -29.56 49.03
N GLU A 180 -28.15 -29.61 47.72
CA GLU A 180 -27.03 -28.88 47.15
C GLU A 180 -27.27 -27.37 47.17
N VAL A 181 -28.47 -26.91 46.80
CA VAL A 181 -28.88 -25.49 46.87
C VAL A 181 -28.72 -24.94 48.29
N GLY A 182 -29.12 -25.74 49.31
CA GLY A 182 -29.03 -25.35 50.72
C GLY A 182 -27.61 -25.13 51.26
N LYS A 183 -26.56 -25.54 50.50
CA LYS A 183 -25.15 -25.30 50.87
C LYS A 183 -24.61 -24.00 50.27
N ALA A 184 -25.32 -23.38 49.37
CA ALA A 184 -24.83 -22.27 48.56
C ALA A 184 -24.79 -20.95 49.31
N ASP A 185 -23.65 -20.32 49.39
CA ASP A 185 -23.50 -18.91 49.75
C ASP A 185 -23.86 -18.04 48.54
N ILE A 186 -23.56 -18.55 47.32
CA ILE A 186 -23.88 -17.92 46.04
C ILE A 186 -24.60 -18.96 45.17
N LEU A 187 -25.83 -18.66 44.79
CA LEU A 187 -26.63 -19.51 43.91
C LEU A 187 -26.84 -18.83 42.58
N VAL A 188 -26.48 -19.51 41.47
CA VAL A 188 -26.72 -19.03 40.09
C VAL A 188 -27.61 -20.06 39.40
N THR A 189 -28.72 -19.61 38.81
CA THR A 189 -29.65 -20.48 38.10
C THR A 189 -29.80 -20.09 36.63
N GLY A 190 -29.81 -21.06 35.72
CA GLY A 190 -29.98 -20.83 34.27
C GLY A 190 -30.42 -22.14 33.57
N ILE A 191 -31.60 -22.64 33.89
CA ILE A 191 -32.13 -23.92 33.43
C ILE A 191 -33.40 -23.79 32.57
N GLY A 192 -34.02 -22.62 32.52
CA GLY A 192 -35.25 -22.40 31.77
C GLY A 192 -36.47 -23.16 32.30
N LYS A 193 -36.55 -23.32 33.61
CA LYS A 193 -37.71 -23.96 34.29
C LYS A 193 -38.36 -22.97 35.23
N PRO A 194 -39.59 -22.54 34.93
CA PRO A 194 -40.24 -21.47 35.67
C PRO A 194 -40.42 -21.84 37.16
N GLU A 195 -39.88 -20.95 38.03
CA GLU A 195 -40.09 -20.99 39.51
C GLU A 195 -39.73 -22.33 40.14
N MET A 196 -38.82 -23.11 39.57
CA MET A 196 -38.43 -24.43 40.03
C MET A 196 -37.75 -24.39 41.40
N VAL A 197 -36.85 -23.42 41.63
CA VAL A 197 -36.12 -23.28 42.89
C VAL A 197 -37.01 -22.57 43.90
N LYS A 198 -37.30 -23.21 45.06
CA LYS A 198 -38.15 -22.67 46.11
C LYS A 198 -37.31 -22.01 47.20
N GLY A 199 -37.91 -21.03 47.89
CA GLY A 199 -37.21 -20.31 48.96
C GLY A 199 -36.71 -21.22 50.08
N GLU A 200 -37.48 -22.29 50.43
CA GLU A 200 -37.09 -23.27 51.44
C GLU A 200 -35.80 -24.05 51.17
N TRP A 201 -35.38 -24.08 49.91
CA TRP A 201 -34.08 -24.70 49.51
C TRP A 201 -32.90 -23.75 49.74
N ILE A 202 -33.13 -22.44 49.81
CA ILE A 202 -32.12 -21.40 49.82
C ILE A 202 -31.53 -21.22 51.21
N LYS A 203 -30.21 -21.25 51.31
CA LYS A 203 -29.48 -20.92 52.53
C LYS A 203 -29.79 -19.48 52.98
N LYS A 204 -30.13 -19.27 54.23
CA LYS A 204 -30.37 -17.93 54.77
C LYS A 204 -29.14 -17.03 54.61
N GLY A 205 -29.36 -15.87 53.97
CA GLY A 205 -28.30 -14.91 53.68
C GLY A 205 -27.53 -15.16 52.41
N ALA A 206 -27.96 -16.08 51.55
CA ALA A 206 -27.32 -16.36 50.27
C ALA A 206 -27.53 -15.23 49.24
N ILE A 207 -26.60 -15.10 48.27
CA ILE A 207 -26.80 -14.32 47.06
C ILE A 207 -27.43 -15.23 46.01
N VAL A 208 -28.52 -14.78 45.40
CA VAL A 208 -29.26 -15.52 44.38
C VAL A 208 -29.28 -14.73 43.07
N ILE A 209 -28.68 -15.31 42.04
CA ILE A 209 -28.60 -14.73 40.67
C ILE A 209 -29.47 -15.62 39.78
N ASP A 210 -30.58 -15.11 39.33
CA ASP A 210 -31.53 -15.82 38.48
C ASP A 210 -31.38 -15.37 37.03
N CYS A 211 -30.83 -16.23 36.17
CA CYS A 211 -30.68 -16.01 34.72
C CYS A 211 -31.85 -16.55 33.92
N GLY A 212 -32.88 -17.15 34.60
CA GLY A 212 -34.03 -17.72 33.92
C GLY A 212 -34.92 -16.66 33.29
N ILE A 213 -35.38 -16.92 32.07
CA ILE A 213 -36.42 -16.13 31.41
C ILE A 213 -37.46 -17.08 30.88
N ASN A 214 -38.58 -17.19 31.65
CA ASN A 214 -39.66 -18.12 31.35
C ASN A 214 -40.97 -17.36 31.16
N HIS A 215 -41.73 -17.71 30.13
CA HIS A 215 -43.05 -17.15 29.88
C HIS A 215 -44.11 -18.08 30.42
N ILE A 216 -44.90 -17.63 31.39
CA ILE A 216 -46.05 -18.36 31.93
C ILE A 216 -47.34 -17.64 31.54
N PRO A 217 -48.48 -18.38 31.36
CA PRO A 217 -49.76 -17.76 31.08
C PRO A 217 -50.17 -16.82 32.21
N ASP A 218 -50.68 -15.63 31.88
CA ASP A 218 -51.20 -14.64 32.82
C ASP A 218 -52.31 -13.82 32.15
N SER A 219 -53.54 -14.09 32.53
CA SER A 219 -54.72 -13.44 31.97
C SER A 219 -54.83 -11.96 32.37
N THR A 220 -54.04 -11.47 33.33
CA THR A 220 -54.04 -10.07 33.78
C THR A 220 -53.18 -9.15 32.87
N LYS A 221 -52.38 -9.75 32.01
CA LYS A 221 -51.50 -9.01 31.09
C LYS A 221 -52.10 -8.91 29.70
N ALA A 222 -51.93 -7.78 29.03
CA ALA A 222 -52.45 -7.52 27.69
C ALA A 222 -51.95 -8.52 26.64
N ASN A 223 -50.76 -9.07 26.81
CA ASN A 223 -50.16 -10.11 25.94
C ASN A 223 -50.44 -11.54 26.44
N GLY A 224 -51.26 -11.75 27.48
CA GLY A 224 -51.63 -13.04 28.02
C GLY A 224 -50.49 -13.81 28.70
N ARG A 225 -49.32 -13.18 28.92
CA ARG A 225 -48.15 -13.87 29.47
C ARG A 225 -47.38 -13.01 30.46
N ARG A 226 -46.77 -13.65 31.45
CA ARG A 226 -45.86 -13.02 32.42
C ARG A 226 -44.48 -13.68 32.34
N VAL A 227 -43.41 -12.85 32.43
CA VAL A 227 -42.04 -13.32 32.52
C VAL A 227 -41.70 -13.62 33.97
N VAL A 228 -41.15 -14.79 34.23
CA VAL A 228 -40.65 -15.23 35.54
C VAL A 228 -39.31 -15.89 35.44
N GLY A 229 -38.54 -15.93 36.53
CA GLY A 229 -37.25 -16.61 36.58
C GLY A 229 -37.38 -18.12 36.86
N ASP A 230 -36.23 -18.75 37.05
CA ASP A 230 -36.13 -20.14 37.49
C ASP A 230 -36.33 -20.26 39.01
N VAL A 231 -36.22 -19.16 39.74
CA VAL A 231 -36.42 -19.09 41.21
C VAL A 231 -37.78 -18.50 41.50
N HIS A 232 -38.50 -19.12 42.46
CA HIS A 232 -39.74 -18.55 42.95
C HIS A 232 -39.47 -17.32 43.81
N PHE A 233 -39.50 -16.14 43.19
CA PHE A 233 -39.01 -14.87 43.74
C PHE A 233 -39.62 -14.52 45.11
N ALA A 234 -40.93 -14.71 45.28
CA ALA A 234 -41.64 -14.35 46.51
C ALA A 234 -41.15 -15.10 47.75
N SER A 235 -40.91 -16.42 47.61
CA SER A 235 -40.42 -17.22 48.74
C SER A 235 -38.92 -17.11 48.94
N ALA A 236 -38.16 -16.93 47.83
CA ALA A 236 -36.70 -16.81 47.86
C ALA A 236 -36.23 -15.49 48.50
N LYS A 237 -36.98 -14.42 48.31
CA LYS A 237 -36.73 -13.08 48.87
C LYS A 237 -36.66 -13.11 50.40
N GLU A 238 -37.40 -13.99 51.02
CA GLU A 238 -37.45 -14.11 52.50
C GLU A 238 -36.15 -14.74 53.06
N GLN A 239 -35.39 -15.50 52.22
CA GLN A 239 -34.19 -16.22 52.65
C GLN A 239 -32.93 -15.58 52.19
N ALA A 240 -32.92 -15.05 50.98
CA ALA A 240 -31.75 -14.47 50.34
C ALA A 240 -31.38 -13.10 50.94
N ALA A 241 -30.08 -12.80 51.07
CA ALA A 241 -29.63 -11.44 51.36
C ALA A 241 -29.74 -10.55 50.11
N PHE A 242 -29.49 -11.13 48.92
CA PHE A 242 -29.64 -10.47 47.65
C PHE A 242 -30.25 -11.44 46.65
N ILE A 243 -31.21 -10.96 45.86
CA ILE A 243 -31.81 -11.73 44.75
C ILE A 243 -32.08 -10.82 43.59
N THR A 244 -31.75 -11.30 42.35
CA THR A 244 -32.04 -10.55 41.12
C THR A 244 -33.53 -10.71 40.75
N PRO A 245 -34.22 -9.62 40.39
CA PRO A 245 -35.57 -9.71 39.85
C PRO A 245 -35.58 -10.24 38.41
N VAL A 246 -36.64 -10.92 38.01
CA VAL A 246 -36.91 -11.32 36.64
C VAL A 246 -38.33 -10.84 36.24
N PRO A 247 -38.43 -9.93 35.23
CA PRO A 247 -37.36 -9.26 34.46
C PRO A 247 -36.68 -8.13 35.22
N GLY A 248 -35.52 -7.65 34.66
CA GLY A 248 -34.85 -6.43 35.12
C GLY A 248 -33.55 -6.65 35.90
N GLY A 249 -33.15 -7.89 36.20
CA GLY A 249 -31.89 -8.21 36.87
C GLY A 249 -30.73 -8.46 35.90
N VAL A 250 -30.53 -9.74 35.54
CA VAL A 250 -29.37 -10.17 34.71
C VAL A 250 -29.43 -9.67 33.26
N GLY A 251 -30.62 -9.57 32.65
CA GLY A 251 -30.78 -9.18 31.25
C GLY A 251 -30.14 -7.84 30.89
N PRO A 252 -30.42 -6.74 31.60
CA PRO A 252 -29.74 -5.45 31.36
C PRO A 252 -28.23 -5.53 31.53
N MET A 253 -27.72 -6.30 32.48
CA MET A 253 -26.29 -6.48 32.69
C MET A 253 -25.62 -7.25 31.53
N THR A 254 -26.32 -8.23 30.97
CA THR A 254 -25.84 -8.93 29.76
C THR A 254 -25.59 -7.94 28.61
N VAL A 255 -26.48 -6.97 28.39
CA VAL A 255 -26.32 -5.94 27.38
C VAL A 255 -25.15 -5.01 27.72
N ALA A 256 -25.00 -4.60 28.98
CA ALA A 256 -23.89 -3.76 29.41
C ALA A 256 -22.52 -4.45 29.19
N MET A 257 -22.41 -5.74 29.54
CA MET A 257 -21.17 -6.50 29.30
C MET A 257 -20.86 -6.68 27.83
N LEU A 258 -21.88 -6.82 26.99
CA LEU A 258 -21.71 -6.84 25.54
C LEU A 258 -21.11 -5.53 25.01
N MET A 259 -21.61 -4.39 25.48
CA MET A 259 -21.06 -3.09 25.12
C MET A 259 -19.60 -2.96 25.58
N GLN A 260 -19.31 -3.41 26.79
CA GLN A 260 -17.96 -3.44 27.34
C GLN A 260 -17.01 -4.30 26.48
N ASN A 261 -17.41 -5.52 26.14
CA ASN A 261 -16.62 -6.40 25.28
C ASN A 261 -16.39 -5.78 23.88
N THR A 262 -17.40 -5.12 23.31
CA THR A 262 -17.26 -4.43 22.02
C THR A 262 -16.26 -3.29 22.09
N VAL A 263 -16.29 -2.50 23.15
CA VAL A 263 -15.31 -1.41 23.38
C VAL A 263 -13.92 -1.99 23.62
N LEU A 264 -13.80 -3.07 24.40
CA LEU A 264 -12.52 -3.75 24.64
C LEU A 264 -11.92 -4.32 23.34
N SER A 265 -12.76 -4.93 22.49
CA SER A 265 -12.33 -5.40 21.17
C SER A 265 -11.81 -4.25 20.31
N ALA A 266 -12.54 -3.14 20.24
CA ALA A 266 -12.10 -1.96 19.51
C ALA A 266 -10.79 -1.37 20.07
N GLN A 267 -10.60 -1.39 21.38
CA GLN A 267 -9.34 -0.96 22.02
C GLN A 267 -8.17 -1.88 21.64
N ARG A 268 -8.36 -3.20 21.72
CA ARG A 268 -7.36 -4.20 21.30
C ARG A 268 -7.02 -4.04 19.83
N PHE A 269 -8.03 -3.82 18.98
CA PHE A 269 -7.85 -3.56 17.57
C PHE A 269 -6.97 -2.32 17.33
N LEU A 270 -7.27 -1.18 17.95
CA LEU A 270 -6.48 0.04 17.83
C LEU A 270 -5.05 -0.14 18.35
N GLN A 271 -4.85 -0.89 19.42
CA GLN A 271 -3.50 -1.18 19.95
C GLN A 271 -2.69 -2.09 19.03
N ALA A 272 -3.33 -3.09 18.42
CA ALA A 272 -2.70 -4.01 17.50
C ALA A 272 -2.33 -3.35 16.15
N HIS A 273 -3.08 -2.31 15.76
CA HIS A 273 -2.90 -1.59 14.50
C HIS A 273 -2.43 -0.14 14.71
N GLU A 274 -1.72 0.12 15.79
CA GLU A 274 -1.14 1.43 16.05
C GLU A 274 -0.07 1.71 14.97
N PRO A 275 -0.27 2.76 14.13
CA PRO A 275 0.66 3.07 13.06
C PRO A 275 2.09 3.25 13.58
N GLY A 276 3.05 2.69 12.86
CA GLY A 276 4.46 2.73 13.25
C GLY A 276 4.90 1.68 14.27
N LYS A 277 3.99 0.89 14.85
CA LYS A 277 4.32 -0.27 15.66
C LYS A 277 4.31 -1.54 14.81
N TRP A 278 5.48 -1.87 14.30
CA TRP A 278 5.67 -3.07 13.51
C TRP A 278 6.18 -4.23 14.38
N ASN A 279 5.84 -5.44 13.97
CA ASN A 279 6.33 -6.66 14.59
C ASN A 279 6.78 -7.65 13.53
N ILE A 280 7.81 -7.28 12.79
CA ILE A 280 8.33 -8.10 11.70
C ILE A 280 9.27 -9.17 12.24
N SER A 281 9.02 -10.41 11.84
CA SER A 281 9.98 -11.50 11.99
C SER A 281 10.90 -11.55 10.77
N TYR A 282 12.15 -11.14 10.93
CA TYR A 282 13.13 -11.14 9.86
C TYR A 282 13.71 -12.53 9.58
N THR A 283 14.02 -12.79 8.30
CA THR A 283 14.63 -14.03 7.84
C THR A 283 16.15 -13.93 7.92
N LYS A 284 16.79 -14.88 8.59
CA LYS A 284 18.26 -14.98 8.61
C LYS A 284 18.78 -15.59 7.33
N LEU A 285 19.71 -14.91 6.66
CA LEU A 285 20.32 -15.39 5.42
C LEU A 285 21.34 -16.51 5.68
N ASN A 286 21.35 -17.50 4.79
CA ASN A 286 22.39 -18.53 4.73
C ASN A 286 23.38 -18.17 3.61
N LEU A 287 24.44 -17.44 3.97
CA LEU A 287 25.41 -16.93 3.01
C LEU A 287 26.34 -18.05 2.50
N GLN A 288 26.45 -18.18 1.19
CA GLN A 288 27.32 -19.15 0.52
C GLN A 288 28.48 -18.43 -0.19
N ARG A 289 29.63 -19.13 -0.28
CA ARG A 289 30.84 -18.66 -0.98
C ARG A 289 31.37 -19.79 -1.87
N PRO A 290 31.62 -19.56 -3.18
CA PRO A 290 31.34 -18.31 -3.90
C PRO A 290 29.85 -17.95 -3.91
N VAL A 291 29.51 -16.67 -4.07
CA VAL A 291 28.11 -16.20 -4.11
C VAL A 291 27.39 -16.85 -5.30
N PRO A 292 26.28 -17.58 -5.08
CA PRO A 292 25.50 -18.17 -6.16
C PRO A 292 24.87 -17.12 -7.09
N SER A 293 24.28 -17.58 -8.20
CA SER A 293 23.51 -16.68 -9.06
C SER A 293 22.26 -16.15 -8.38
N ASP A 294 21.79 -14.98 -8.77
CA ASP A 294 20.64 -14.28 -8.18
C ASP A 294 19.40 -15.16 -8.12
N ILE A 295 19.10 -15.92 -9.16
CA ILE A 295 17.96 -16.83 -9.21
C ILE A 295 18.09 -18.00 -8.21
N VAL A 296 19.30 -18.52 -8.02
CA VAL A 296 19.55 -19.60 -7.06
C VAL A 296 19.34 -19.08 -5.63
N ILE A 297 19.84 -17.89 -5.34
CA ILE A 297 19.64 -17.23 -4.04
C ILE A 297 18.14 -16.98 -3.80
N SER A 298 17.43 -16.39 -4.79
CA SER A 298 15.99 -16.13 -4.69
C SER A 298 15.19 -17.40 -4.37
N ARG A 299 15.48 -18.50 -5.07
CA ARG A 299 14.76 -19.77 -4.89
C ARG A 299 15.16 -20.55 -3.64
N SER A 300 16.30 -20.25 -3.06
CA SER A 300 16.74 -20.87 -1.80
C SER A 300 16.03 -20.31 -0.56
N CYS A 301 15.38 -19.16 -0.70
CA CYS A 301 14.62 -18.50 0.35
C CYS A 301 13.11 -18.74 0.16
N VAL A 302 12.42 -19.13 1.23
CA VAL A 302 10.96 -19.26 1.22
C VAL A 302 10.37 -17.91 1.62
N PRO A 303 9.67 -17.21 0.73
CA PRO A 303 9.03 -15.95 1.07
C PRO A 303 7.97 -16.14 2.17
N LYS A 304 7.91 -15.22 3.11
CA LYS A 304 6.80 -15.13 4.05
C LYS A 304 5.49 -14.89 3.28
N PRO A 305 4.36 -15.51 3.66
CA PRO A 305 3.06 -15.17 3.09
C PRO A 305 2.81 -13.66 3.17
N ILE A 306 2.35 -13.07 2.07
CA ILE A 306 2.28 -11.60 1.94
C ILE A 306 1.23 -10.98 2.85
N ASP A 307 0.17 -11.71 3.18
CA ASP A 307 -0.86 -11.34 4.16
C ASP A 307 -0.28 -11.23 5.57
N CYS A 308 0.64 -12.15 5.92
CA CYS A 308 1.36 -12.08 7.19
C CYS A 308 2.23 -10.82 7.25
N LEU A 309 3.02 -10.55 6.21
CA LEU A 309 3.85 -9.34 6.14
C LEU A 309 2.99 -8.08 6.20
N ALA A 310 1.87 -8.04 5.47
CA ALA A 310 0.95 -6.92 5.49
C ALA A 310 0.43 -6.63 6.91
N SER A 311 0.04 -7.68 7.64
CA SER A 311 -0.38 -7.56 9.04
C SER A 311 0.76 -7.08 9.95
N GLU A 312 1.98 -7.61 9.79
CA GLU A 312 3.15 -7.24 10.59
C GLU A 312 3.54 -5.74 10.45
N ILE A 313 3.22 -5.11 9.31
CA ILE A 313 3.48 -3.70 9.04
C ILE A 313 2.28 -2.78 9.30
N GLY A 314 1.19 -3.33 9.85
CA GLY A 314 0.01 -2.57 10.26
C GLY A 314 -0.98 -2.25 9.14
N LEU A 315 -0.93 -2.96 8.00
CA LEU A 315 -1.98 -2.93 6.99
C LEU A 315 -3.16 -3.79 7.44
N LEU A 316 -4.36 -3.30 7.16
CA LEU A 316 -5.61 -3.99 7.48
C LEU A 316 -5.97 -4.96 6.34
N SER A 317 -6.68 -6.04 6.66
CA SER A 317 -7.00 -7.09 5.69
C SER A 317 -7.76 -6.58 4.46
N TYR A 318 -8.61 -5.57 4.61
CA TYR A 318 -9.34 -4.96 3.50
C TYR A 318 -8.51 -3.94 2.68
N GLU A 319 -7.39 -3.49 3.22
CA GLU A 319 -6.45 -2.62 2.52
C GLU A 319 -5.52 -3.39 1.58
N VAL A 320 -5.60 -4.73 1.59
CA VAL A 320 -4.69 -5.62 0.88
C VAL A 320 -5.48 -6.56 -0.03
N GLU A 321 -5.21 -6.48 -1.33
CA GLU A 321 -5.74 -7.39 -2.34
C GLU A 321 -4.67 -8.40 -2.74
N LEU A 322 -4.84 -9.66 -2.37
CA LEU A 322 -3.83 -10.71 -2.57
C LEU A 322 -3.75 -11.14 -4.04
N TYR A 323 -2.54 -11.15 -4.56
CA TYR A 323 -2.17 -11.71 -5.87
C TYR A 323 -1.31 -12.96 -5.68
N GLY A 324 -1.91 -14.03 -5.20
CA GLY A 324 -1.20 -15.23 -4.77
C GLY A 324 -0.64 -15.09 -3.35
N LYS A 325 0.47 -15.80 -3.07
CA LYS A 325 1.06 -15.88 -1.71
C LYS A 325 2.19 -14.89 -1.47
N THR A 326 2.77 -14.32 -2.53
CA THR A 326 4.05 -13.60 -2.50
C THR A 326 3.94 -12.12 -2.83
N LYS A 327 2.78 -11.67 -3.32
CA LYS A 327 2.53 -10.28 -3.68
C LYS A 327 1.08 -9.88 -3.42
N ALA A 328 0.86 -8.58 -3.23
CA ALA A 328 -0.47 -8.02 -3.04
C ALA A 328 -0.51 -6.58 -3.56
N LYS A 329 -1.70 -6.08 -3.88
CA LYS A 329 -1.95 -4.66 -4.10
C LYS A 329 -2.46 -4.01 -2.83
N VAL A 330 -2.00 -2.77 -2.56
CA VAL A 330 -2.44 -1.99 -1.41
C VAL A 330 -3.45 -0.94 -1.86
N GLN A 331 -4.59 -0.88 -1.18
CA GLN A 331 -5.69 0.01 -1.48
C GLN A 331 -5.33 1.47 -1.13
N LEU A 332 -5.85 2.43 -1.90
CA LEU A 332 -5.53 3.84 -1.71
C LEU A 332 -6.17 4.44 -0.44
N GLU A 333 -7.24 3.84 0.05
CA GLU A 333 -7.91 4.21 1.31
C GLU A 333 -6.98 4.15 2.51
N THR A 334 -5.90 3.40 2.41
CA THR A 334 -4.81 3.36 3.41
C THR A 334 -4.24 4.75 3.69
N ILE A 335 -4.14 5.63 2.68
CA ILE A 335 -3.67 7.01 2.84
C ILE A 335 -4.63 7.80 3.74
N ASP A 336 -5.93 7.62 3.55
CA ASP A 336 -6.95 8.33 4.33
C ASP A 336 -6.94 7.89 5.79
N ARG A 337 -6.84 6.59 6.05
CA ARG A 337 -6.71 6.04 7.40
C ARG A 337 -5.46 6.56 8.11
N LEU A 338 -4.35 6.64 7.41
CA LEU A 338 -3.06 7.05 7.97
C LEU A 338 -2.81 8.57 7.88
N ARG A 339 -3.78 9.37 7.46
CA ARG A 339 -3.62 10.81 7.19
C ARG A 339 -3.02 11.58 8.36
N ALA A 340 -3.43 11.28 9.59
CA ALA A 340 -2.95 11.92 10.81
C ALA A 340 -1.57 11.46 11.27
N GLN A 341 -1.05 10.37 10.70
CA GLN A 341 0.26 9.84 11.05
C GLN A 341 1.38 10.74 10.52
N ALA A 342 2.40 10.98 11.34
CA ALA A 342 3.59 11.69 10.90
C ALA A 342 4.38 10.84 9.88
N ASP A 343 4.99 11.51 8.91
CA ASP A 343 5.81 10.87 7.90
C ASP A 343 7.16 10.42 8.50
N GLY A 344 7.67 9.30 7.98
CA GLY A 344 9.01 8.82 8.27
C GLY A 344 10.11 9.60 7.54
N LYS A 345 11.34 9.14 7.71
CA LYS A 345 12.51 9.72 7.05
C LYS A 345 12.60 9.24 5.60
N TYR A 346 12.68 10.17 4.68
CA TYR A 346 12.70 9.90 3.24
C TYR A 346 14.12 9.94 2.70
N VAL A 347 14.58 8.83 2.11
CA VAL A 347 15.95 8.62 1.62
C VAL A 347 15.89 8.32 0.12
N VAL A 348 16.65 9.04 -0.67
CA VAL A 348 16.78 8.78 -2.11
C VAL A 348 18.15 8.22 -2.46
N VAL A 349 18.18 7.08 -3.12
CA VAL A 349 19.41 6.44 -3.61
C VAL A 349 19.62 6.81 -5.07
N THR A 350 20.78 7.38 -5.35
CA THR A 350 21.21 7.75 -6.71
C THR A 350 22.65 7.27 -6.94
N GLY A 351 23.31 7.68 -8.00
CA GLY A 351 24.69 7.28 -8.28
C GLY A 351 25.51 8.35 -8.96
N ILE A 352 26.79 8.11 -9.03
CA ILE A 352 27.69 8.84 -9.95
C ILE A 352 27.28 8.56 -11.39
N THR A 353 27.86 9.25 -12.37
CA THR A 353 27.64 8.94 -13.78
C THR A 353 27.97 7.45 -14.05
N PRO A 354 26.98 6.64 -14.49
CA PRO A 354 27.15 5.19 -14.50
C PRO A 354 28.01 4.69 -15.66
N THR A 355 28.54 3.48 -15.48
CA THR A 355 29.07 2.68 -16.58
C THR A 355 27.93 2.02 -17.38
N PRO A 356 28.19 1.48 -18.57
CA PRO A 356 27.20 0.69 -19.32
C PRO A 356 26.59 -0.49 -18.54
N LEU A 357 27.30 -1.04 -17.56
CA LEU A 357 26.84 -2.15 -16.71
C LEU A 357 26.04 -1.69 -15.47
N GLY A 358 26.00 -0.37 -15.21
CA GLY A 358 25.38 0.19 -13.99
C GLY A 358 26.23 0.04 -12.73
N GLU A 359 25.81 0.68 -11.63
CA GLU A 359 26.62 0.78 -10.40
C GLU A 359 25.93 0.10 -9.19
N GLY A 360 24.88 -0.66 -9.41
CA GLY A 360 24.19 -1.42 -8.35
C GLY A 360 23.31 -0.57 -7.43
N LYS A 361 22.70 0.50 -7.91
CA LYS A 361 21.80 1.34 -7.08
C LYS A 361 20.65 0.56 -6.46
N SER A 362 19.93 -0.26 -7.25
CA SER A 362 18.82 -1.07 -6.73
C SER A 362 19.31 -2.07 -5.68
N THR A 363 20.49 -2.68 -5.91
CA THR A 363 21.13 -3.57 -4.91
C THR A 363 21.46 -2.81 -3.62
N THR A 364 21.97 -1.58 -3.73
CA THR A 364 22.26 -0.72 -2.57
C THR A 364 20.98 -0.29 -1.86
N THR A 365 19.92 0.05 -2.61
CA THR A 365 18.60 0.38 -2.05
C THR A 365 18.09 -0.77 -1.19
N ILE A 366 18.10 -1.99 -1.72
CA ILE A 366 17.62 -3.17 -1.00
C ILE A 366 18.55 -3.55 0.15
N GLY A 367 19.88 -3.51 -0.05
CA GLY A 367 20.85 -3.76 1.01
C GLY A 367 20.72 -2.80 2.19
N LEU A 368 20.51 -1.50 1.92
CA LEU A 368 20.26 -0.50 2.94
C LEU A 368 18.95 -0.76 3.70
N VAL A 369 17.89 -1.13 2.99
CA VAL A 369 16.60 -1.49 3.61
C VAL A 369 16.75 -2.72 4.51
N GLN A 370 17.45 -3.76 4.04
CA GLN A 370 17.73 -4.95 4.86
C GLN A 370 18.56 -4.57 6.11
N ALA A 371 19.58 -3.71 5.96
CA ALA A 371 20.40 -3.25 7.07
C ALA A 371 19.59 -2.46 8.11
N LEU A 372 18.79 -1.49 7.67
CA LEU A 372 17.98 -0.66 8.58
C LEU A 372 16.94 -1.50 9.32
N GLY A 373 16.27 -2.44 8.63
CA GLY A 373 15.24 -3.28 9.22
C GLY A 373 15.80 -4.42 10.04
N ALA A 374 16.41 -5.41 9.38
CA ALA A 374 16.81 -6.66 10.01
C ALA A 374 18.00 -6.53 10.98
N HIS A 375 18.88 -5.54 10.81
CA HIS A 375 20.10 -5.40 11.60
C HIS A 375 20.12 -4.19 12.55
N LEU A 376 19.39 -3.11 12.21
CA LEU A 376 19.31 -1.89 13.03
C LEU A 376 17.93 -1.69 13.67
N ASN A 377 17.01 -2.64 13.47
CA ASN A 377 15.68 -2.68 14.07
C ASN A 377 14.87 -1.37 13.87
N ARG A 378 14.90 -0.84 12.66
CA ARG A 378 14.11 0.32 12.26
C ARG A 378 12.96 -0.11 11.36
N ASN A 379 11.81 0.54 11.49
CA ASN A 379 10.77 0.40 10.47
C ASN A 379 11.32 0.96 9.16
N VAL A 380 11.34 0.15 8.12
CA VAL A 380 11.87 0.58 6.82
C VAL A 380 11.11 -0.03 5.67
N PHE A 381 10.83 0.78 4.68
CA PHE A 381 10.18 0.40 3.44
C PHE A 381 11.06 0.72 2.24
N ALA A 382 11.15 -0.19 1.27
CA ALA A 382 11.71 0.13 -0.03
C ALA A 382 10.60 0.56 -1.00
N CYS A 383 10.83 1.60 -1.80
CA CYS A 383 9.96 1.99 -2.90
C CYS A 383 10.76 1.97 -4.21
N VAL A 384 10.55 0.94 -5.02
CA VAL A 384 11.31 0.70 -6.23
C VAL A 384 10.42 0.68 -7.47
N ARG A 385 11.05 0.86 -8.64
CA ARG A 385 10.35 0.83 -9.91
C ARG A 385 10.05 -0.59 -10.35
N GLN A 386 8.93 -0.78 -11.04
CA GLN A 386 8.66 -1.99 -11.80
C GLN A 386 9.56 -2.00 -13.05
N PRO A 387 10.34 -3.07 -13.29
CA PRO A 387 11.19 -3.17 -14.46
C PRO A 387 10.38 -3.43 -15.73
N SER A 388 10.85 -2.90 -16.87
CA SER A 388 10.43 -3.31 -18.20
C SER A 388 11.07 -4.64 -18.57
N GLN A 389 10.40 -5.42 -19.41
CA GLN A 389 10.99 -6.66 -19.94
C GLN A 389 12.20 -6.37 -20.86
N GLY A 390 12.15 -5.28 -21.63
CA GLY A 390 13.25 -4.84 -22.48
C GLY A 390 13.67 -5.88 -23.53
N PRO A 391 14.86 -5.69 -24.15
CA PRO A 391 15.38 -6.67 -25.13
C PRO A 391 15.97 -7.92 -24.47
N THR A 392 16.40 -7.82 -23.21
CA THR A 392 16.99 -8.90 -22.43
C THR A 392 16.56 -8.78 -20.99
N PHE A 393 16.02 -9.86 -20.46
CA PHE A 393 15.51 -9.90 -19.08
C PHE A 393 16.59 -9.45 -18.08
N GLY A 394 16.27 -8.46 -17.25
CA GLY A 394 17.06 -8.02 -16.11
C GLY A 394 18.30 -7.17 -16.43
N ILE A 395 18.61 -6.86 -17.71
CA ILE A 395 19.79 -6.06 -18.07
C ILE A 395 19.46 -4.57 -18.20
N LYS A 396 18.25 -4.21 -18.62
CA LYS A 396 17.80 -2.82 -18.73
C LYS A 396 16.41 -2.63 -18.10
N GLY A 397 16.23 -1.54 -17.37
CA GLY A 397 14.92 -1.10 -16.88
C GLY A 397 14.65 -1.29 -15.38
N GLY A 398 15.64 -1.63 -14.61
CA GLY A 398 15.55 -1.96 -13.19
C GLY A 398 15.69 -3.45 -12.96
N ALA A 399 16.14 -3.82 -11.79
CA ALA A 399 16.30 -5.20 -11.37
C ALA A 399 15.78 -5.35 -9.94
N ALA A 400 15.45 -6.58 -9.55
CA ALA A 400 15.06 -6.90 -8.17
C ALA A 400 16.17 -6.63 -7.12
N GLY A 401 17.32 -6.12 -7.54
CA GLY A 401 18.57 -6.10 -6.79
C GLY A 401 19.47 -7.21 -7.27
N GLY A 402 20.45 -7.64 -6.47
CA GLY A 402 21.36 -8.73 -6.82
C GLY A 402 22.08 -9.31 -5.61
N GLY A 403 22.60 -10.52 -5.78
CA GLY A 403 23.23 -11.27 -4.68
C GLY A 403 22.26 -11.47 -3.52
N TYR A 404 22.74 -11.22 -2.31
CA TYR A 404 21.92 -11.31 -1.10
C TYR A 404 21.13 -10.04 -0.78
N SER A 405 21.08 -9.05 -1.68
CA SER A 405 20.28 -7.84 -1.59
C SER A 405 19.29 -7.75 -2.73
N GLN A 406 18.21 -8.50 -2.66
CA GLN A 406 17.20 -8.56 -3.72
C GLN A 406 15.76 -8.70 -3.17
N VAL A 407 14.80 -8.31 -4.00
CA VAL A 407 13.36 -8.51 -3.81
C VAL A 407 12.99 -9.91 -4.29
N ILE A 408 12.16 -10.61 -3.54
CA ILE A 408 11.74 -11.98 -3.84
C ILE A 408 10.22 -12.14 -3.92
N PRO A 409 9.73 -13.07 -4.76
CA PRO A 409 10.44 -13.86 -5.77
C PRO A 409 10.95 -13.00 -6.93
N MET A 410 12.20 -13.20 -7.33
CA MET A 410 12.86 -12.42 -8.38
C MET A 410 12.16 -12.54 -9.73
N GLU A 411 11.70 -13.75 -10.07
CA GLU A 411 10.99 -14.00 -11.32
C GLU A 411 9.67 -13.20 -11.39
N GLU A 412 8.91 -13.16 -10.29
CA GLU A 412 7.64 -12.43 -10.27
C GLU A 412 7.87 -10.91 -10.38
N PHE A 413 8.91 -10.42 -9.72
CA PHE A 413 9.31 -9.02 -9.82
C PHE A 413 9.71 -8.61 -11.25
N ASN A 414 10.52 -9.42 -11.91
CA ASN A 414 11.12 -9.09 -13.22
C ASN A 414 10.20 -9.37 -14.41
N LEU A 415 9.10 -10.12 -14.25
CA LEU A 415 8.21 -10.49 -15.34
C LEU A 415 6.94 -9.61 -15.33
N HIS A 416 5.79 -10.21 -15.13
CA HIS A 416 4.50 -9.55 -15.30
C HIS A 416 3.99 -8.86 -14.03
N LEU A 417 4.54 -9.22 -12.87
CA LEU A 417 4.13 -8.77 -11.54
C LEU A 417 2.61 -8.96 -11.35
N THR A 418 1.83 -7.88 -11.43
CA THR A 418 0.35 -7.89 -11.33
C THR A 418 -0.33 -7.41 -12.62
N GLY A 419 0.44 -7.16 -13.68
CA GLY A 419 -0.08 -6.76 -14.98
C GLY A 419 -0.16 -5.25 -15.21
N ASP A 420 0.45 -4.41 -14.38
CA ASP A 420 0.37 -2.95 -14.49
C ASP A 420 0.91 -2.43 -15.83
N ILE A 421 2.05 -2.96 -16.30
CA ILE A 421 2.62 -2.60 -17.60
C ILE A 421 1.70 -3.00 -18.76
N HIS A 422 0.98 -4.13 -18.63
CA HIS A 422 0.00 -4.54 -19.63
C HIS A 422 -1.21 -3.60 -19.66
N ALA A 423 -1.69 -3.14 -18.50
CA ALA A 423 -2.75 -2.14 -18.41
C ALA A 423 -2.34 -0.83 -19.10
N ILE A 424 -1.11 -0.37 -18.86
CA ILE A 424 -0.55 0.82 -19.52
C ILE A 424 -0.44 0.62 -21.03
N THR A 425 0.02 -0.56 -21.49
CA THR A 425 0.11 -0.90 -22.92
C THR A 425 -1.29 -0.82 -23.57
N ALA A 426 -2.28 -1.42 -22.94
CA ALA A 426 -3.67 -1.39 -23.43
C ALA A 426 -4.22 0.03 -23.49
N ALA A 427 -4.05 0.81 -22.43
CA ALA A 427 -4.50 2.20 -22.36
C ALA A 427 -3.83 3.09 -23.42
N ASN A 428 -2.51 2.98 -23.57
CA ASN A 428 -1.76 3.78 -24.55
C ASN A 428 -2.17 3.44 -25.99
N ASN A 429 -2.33 2.16 -26.27
CA ASN A 429 -2.69 1.72 -27.62
C ASN A 429 -4.16 2.02 -27.95
N LEU A 430 -5.05 2.08 -26.94
CA LEU A 430 -6.42 2.58 -27.13
C LEU A 430 -6.41 4.03 -27.61
N VAL A 431 -5.59 4.91 -27.03
CA VAL A 431 -5.46 6.30 -27.48
C VAL A 431 -4.99 6.34 -28.94
N ALA A 432 -3.95 5.59 -29.29
CA ALA A 432 -3.45 5.55 -30.67
C ALA A 432 -4.52 5.07 -31.67
N ALA A 433 -5.30 4.05 -31.29
CA ALA A 433 -6.40 3.56 -32.11
C ALA A 433 -7.53 4.60 -32.24
N ALA A 434 -7.83 5.32 -31.16
CA ALA A 434 -8.85 6.38 -31.16
C ALA A 434 -8.46 7.56 -32.07
N ILE A 435 -7.19 7.98 -32.10
CA ILE A 435 -6.69 9.01 -33.01
C ILE A 435 -6.95 8.58 -34.48
N ASP A 436 -6.49 7.37 -34.84
CA ASP A 436 -6.62 6.86 -36.22
C ASP A 436 -8.10 6.72 -36.63
N ALA A 437 -8.93 6.17 -35.72
CA ALA A 437 -10.36 6.04 -35.96
C ALA A 437 -11.06 7.40 -36.13
N ARG A 438 -10.70 8.39 -35.30
CA ARG A 438 -11.25 9.74 -35.36
C ARG A 438 -10.92 10.39 -36.71
N MET A 439 -9.67 10.39 -37.12
CA MET A 439 -9.23 10.94 -38.41
C MET A 439 -9.94 10.26 -39.58
N PHE A 440 -10.04 8.93 -39.55
CA PHE A 440 -10.74 8.16 -40.59
C PHE A 440 -12.22 8.54 -40.69
N HIS A 441 -12.92 8.62 -39.56
CA HIS A 441 -14.34 8.97 -39.55
C HIS A 441 -14.55 10.42 -39.98
N GLU A 442 -13.76 11.36 -39.55
CA GLU A 442 -13.86 12.77 -39.95
C GLU A 442 -13.61 12.98 -41.44
N SER A 443 -12.70 12.18 -42.03
CA SER A 443 -12.39 12.27 -43.48
C SER A 443 -13.41 11.60 -44.38
N THR A 444 -14.07 10.54 -43.85
CA THR A 444 -15.00 9.72 -44.66
C THR A 444 -16.50 10.05 -44.48
N CYS A 445 -16.83 10.82 -43.42
CA CYS A 445 -18.20 11.25 -43.14
C CYS A 445 -18.49 12.60 -43.81
N THR A 446 -19.38 12.61 -44.82
CA THR A 446 -19.92 13.86 -45.39
C THR A 446 -21.06 14.39 -44.54
N MET A 447 -21.32 15.71 -44.59
CA MET A 447 -22.38 16.40 -43.82
C MET A 447 -23.81 15.82 -43.97
N LYS A 448 -24.08 15.04 -45.03
CA LYS A 448 -25.39 14.38 -45.23
C LYS A 448 -25.68 13.20 -44.28
N THR A 449 -24.72 12.81 -43.47
CA THR A 449 -24.80 11.65 -42.57
C THR A 449 -24.71 12.00 -41.09
N GLY A 450 -25.18 13.18 -40.67
CA GLY A 450 -25.15 13.64 -39.30
C GLY A 450 -25.70 12.61 -38.28
N SER A 451 -26.86 12.01 -38.55
CA SER A 451 -27.44 10.98 -37.68
C SER A 451 -26.59 9.69 -37.60
N MET A 452 -25.86 9.35 -38.66
CA MET A 452 -24.98 8.19 -38.69
C MET A 452 -23.68 8.45 -37.94
N MET A 453 -23.27 9.73 -37.82
CA MET A 453 -22.11 10.12 -37.00
C MET A 453 -22.42 10.09 -35.51
N PHE A 454 -23.60 10.54 -35.08
CA PHE A 454 -24.09 10.38 -33.71
C PHE A 454 -24.05 8.93 -33.25
N TYR A 455 -24.60 8.01 -34.07
CA TYR A 455 -24.58 6.57 -33.78
C TYR A 455 -23.17 6.01 -33.64
N LYS A 456 -22.27 6.38 -34.57
CA LYS A 456 -20.85 5.92 -34.51
C LYS A 456 -20.08 6.44 -33.31
N LEU A 457 -20.46 7.58 -32.74
CA LEU A 457 -19.88 8.18 -31.53
C LEU A 457 -20.59 7.71 -30.25
N GLY A 458 -21.58 6.82 -30.37
CA GLY A 458 -22.36 6.34 -29.24
C GLY A 458 -23.31 7.39 -28.65
N ILE A 459 -23.71 8.39 -29.45
CA ILE A 459 -24.67 9.41 -29.07
C ILE A 459 -26.04 8.98 -29.58
N GLU A 460 -26.94 8.62 -28.69
CA GLU A 460 -28.31 8.15 -29.05
C GLU A 460 -29.27 9.30 -29.35
N LYS A 461 -28.92 10.54 -29.07
CA LYS A 461 -29.74 11.75 -29.29
C LYS A 461 -29.63 12.22 -30.73
N THR A 462 -30.74 12.64 -31.29
CA THR A 462 -30.83 13.15 -32.66
C THR A 462 -30.97 14.67 -32.74
N ASP A 463 -31.35 15.30 -31.65
CA ASP A 463 -31.52 16.76 -31.57
C ASP A 463 -30.29 17.43 -30.97
N PRO A 464 -29.54 18.25 -31.72
CA PRO A 464 -28.33 18.94 -31.24
C PRO A 464 -28.54 19.81 -30.01
N SER A 465 -29.77 20.35 -29.81
CA SER A 465 -30.07 21.21 -28.65
C SER A 465 -30.15 20.45 -27.32
N THR A 466 -30.23 19.12 -27.37
CA THR A 466 -30.30 18.26 -26.19
C THR A 466 -28.97 17.62 -25.83
N LEU A 467 -27.89 17.91 -26.56
CA LEU A 467 -26.55 17.38 -26.31
C LEU A 467 -25.95 17.99 -25.05
N THR A 468 -25.27 17.16 -24.28
CA THR A 468 -24.42 17.61 -23.16
C THR A 468 -23.11 18.18 -23.69
N GLU A 469 -22.38 18.95 -22.87
CA GLU A 469 -21.04 19.44 -23.25
C GLU A 469 -20.08 18.32 -23.66
N GLU A 470 -20.14 17.19 -22.98
CA GLU A 470 -19.35 16.00 -23.32
C GLU A 470 -19.75 15.41 -24.68
N GLU A 471 -21.05 15.34 -24.99
CA GLU A 471 -21.56 14.88 -26.28
C GLU A 471 -21.21 15.85 -27.40
N ILE A 472 -21.26 17.17 -27.10
CA ILE A 472 -20.84 18.21 -28.05
C ILE A 472 -19.37 18.07 -28.37
N THR A 473 -18.54 17.85 -27.36
CA THR A 473 -17.08 17.64 -27.53
C THR A 473 -16.80 16.40 -28.37
N ARG A 474 -17.52 15.31 -28.15
CA ARG A 474 -17.43 14.09 -28.98
C ARG A 474 -17.86 14.29 -30.42
N PHE A 475 -18.87 15.10 -30.65
CA PHE A 475 -19.40 15.41 -31.98
C PHE A 475 -18.57 16.45 -32.73
N ALA A 476 -17.89 17.34 -32.00
CA ALA A 476 -17.08 18.40 -32.63
C ALA A 476 -16.00 17.80 -33.55
N ARG A 477 -15.80 18.44 -34.69
CA ARG A 477 -14.72 18.06 -35.59
C ARG A 477 -13.39 18.52 -35.04
N LEU A 478 -12.46 17.59 -34.76
CA LEU A 478 -11.15 17.90 -34.20
C LEU A 478 -10.16 18.40 -35.24
N ASP A 479 -10.37 18.07 -36.51
CA ASP A 479 -9.52 18.45 -37.64
C ASP A 479 -8.03 18.21 -37.36
N ILE A 480 -7.70 16.98 -36.92
CA ILE A 480 -6.35 16.56 -36.51
C ILE A 480 -5.39 16.76 -37.70
N ASP A 481 -4.28 17.46 -37.46
CA ASP A 481 -3.15 17.49 -38.40
C ASP A 481 -2.33 16.20 -38.27
N PRO A 482 -2.28 15.32 -39.28
CA PRO A 482 -1.55 14.06 -39.23
C PRO A 482 -0.06 14.21 -38.93
N GLU A 483 0.57 15.30 -39.38
CA GLU A 483 1.99 15.56 -39.17
C GLU A 483 2.29 16.03 -37.73
N SER A 484 1.28 16.49 -37.00
CA SER A 484 1.41 16.92 -35.61
C SER A 484 1.27 15.81 -34.59
N ILE A 485 0.92 14.56 -34.97
CA ILE A 485 0.67 13.47 -34.05
C ILE A 485 1.98 13.08 -33.34
N THR A 486 2.01 13.33 -32.03
CA THR A 486 3.14 12.95 -31.15
C THR A 486 2.94 11.59 -30.48
N TRP A 487 1.72 11.09 -30.49
CA TRP A 487 1.33 9.85 -29.82
C TRP A 487 1.72 8.62 -30.62
N GLN A 488 2.47 7.71 -30.00
CA GLN A 488 2.90 6.46 -30.62
C GLN A 488 2.25 5.26 -29.91
N ARG A 489 2.20 4.12 -30.59
CA ARG A 489 1.87 2.83 -29.99
C ARG A 489 3.02 2.37 -29.10
N VAL A 490 2.73 1.47 -28.16
CA VAL A 490 3.75 0.93 -27.27
C VAL A 490 3.72 -0.59 -27.20
N LEU A 491 4.89 -1.15 -26.91
CA LEU A 491 5.08 -2.57 -26.65
C LEU A 491 6.16 -2.69 -25.56
N ASP A 492 6.00 -3.61 -24.58
CA ASP A 492 7.00 -3.77 -23.53
C ASP A 492 8.22 -4.62 -23.94
N THR A 493 8.53 -4.62 -25.21
CA THR A 493 9.77 -5.16 -25.80
C THR A 493 10.41 -4.10 -26.66
N ASN A 494 11.74 -4.06 -26.68
CA ASN A 494 12.46 -3.11 -27.50
C ASN A 494 12.76 -3.73 -28.88
N ASP A 495 11.85 -3.52 -29.83
CA ASP A 495 11.94 -4.03 -31.18
C ASP A 495 12.37 -2.91 -32.17
N ARG A 496 13.59 -3.04 -32.69
CA ARG A 496 14.15 -2.07 -33.64
C ARG A 496 13.42 -2.02 -34.99
N PHE A 497 12.78 -3.11 -35.39
CA PHE A 497 12.06 -3.19 -36.67
C PHE A 497 10.73 -2.42 -36.62
N LEU A 498 10.22 -2.14 -35.42
CA LEU A 498 9.01 -1.36 -35.22
C LEU A 498 9.25 0.15 -35.04
N ARG A 499 10.49 0.62 -35.22
CA ARG A 499 10.82 2.06 -35.08
C ARG A 499 10.32 2.94 -36.21
N LYS A 500 10.00 2.35 -37.37
CA LYS A 500 9.37 3.05 -38.48
C LYS A 500 8.53 2.06 -39.27
N ILE A 501 7.22 2.22 -39.19
CA ILE A 501 6.23 1.37 -39.87
C ILE A 501 5.16 2.22 -40.53
N THR A 502 4.46 1.65 -41.53
CA THR A 502 3.32 2.26 -42.14
C THR A 502 2.05 1.57 -41.62
N VAL A 503 1.13 2.33 -41.05
CA VAL A 503 -0.19 1.86 -40.61
C VAL A 503 -1.27 2.27 -41.60
N GLY A 504 -2.45 1.60 -41.56
CA GLY A 504 -3.59 1.91 -42.44
C GLY A 504 -3.45 1.35 -43.86
N GLN A 505 -2.76 0.21 -44.04
CA GLN A 505 -2.51 -0.37 -45.38
C GLN A 505 -3.60 -1.33 -45.88
N SER A 506 -4.57 -1.67 -45.05
CA SER A 506 -5.67 -2.54 -45.48
C SER A 506 -6.65 -1.81 -46.43
N PRO A 507 -7.29 -2.51 -47.36
CA PRO A 507 -8.31 -1.90 -48.23
C PRO A 507 -9.45 -1.23 -47.47
N THR A 508 -9.74 -1.64 -46.25
CA THR A 508 -10.76 -1.06 -45.39
C THR A 508 -10.46 0.38 -44.95
N GLU A 509 -9.17 0.75 -44.87
CA GLU A 509 -8.71 2.11 -44.53
C GLU A 509 -8.70 3.07 -45.73
N LYS A 510 -9.10 2.60 -46.94
CA LYS A 510 -9.34 3.43 -48.15
C LYS A 510 -8.19 4.37 -48.50
N GLY A 511 -6.95 3.95 -48.28
CA GLY A 511 -5.76 4.74 -48.58
C GLY A 511 -5.33 5.74 -47.49
N HIS A 512 -5.98 5.73 -46.32
CA HIS A 512 -5.55 6.56 -45.16
C HIS A 512 -4.35 5.91 -44.48
N THR A 513 -3.17 6.07 -45.06
CA THR A 513 -1.91 5.56 -44.50
C THR A 513 -1.12 6.67 -43.82
N ARG A 514 -0.37 6.32 -42.78
CA ARG A 514 0.62 7.22 -42.17
C ARG A 514 1.82 6.45 -41.62
N THR A 515 2.95 7.15 -41.46
CA THR A 515 4.08 6.62 -40.75
C THR A 515 3.83 6.65 -39.25
N ALA A 516 4.17 5.56 -38.57
CA ALA A 516 4.07 5.42 -37.11
C ALA A 516 5.27 4.62 -36.59
N GLN A 517 5.34 4.48 -35.26
CA GLN A 517 6.34 3.66 -34.60
C GLN A 517 5.77 3.04 -33.33
N PHE A 518 6.51 2.08 -32.76
CA PHE A 518 6.28 1.58 -31.41
C PHE A 518 7.38 2.07 -30.49
N ASP A 519 6.99 2.71 -29.40
CA ASP A 519 7.88 3.02 -28.28
C ASP A 519 7.80 1.88 -27.23
N ILE A 520 8.72 1.86 -26.27
CA ILE A 520 8.61 0.91 -25.15
C ILE A 520 7.58 1.42 -24.13
N THR A 521 6.77 0.54 -23.57
CA THR A 521 5.64 0.90 -22.69
C THR A 521 6.05 1.80 -21.52
N VAL A 522 7.18 1.53 -20.88
CA VAL A 522 7.68 2.32 -19.74
C VAL A 522 8.16 3.73 -20.13
N ALA A 523 8.26 4.02 -21.43
CA ALA A 523 8.54 5.35 -21.98
C ALA A 523 7.27 6.16 -22.31
N SER A 524 6.09 5.58 -22.10
CA SER A 524 4.81 6.25 -22.38
C SER A 524 4.52 7.37 -21.37
N GLU A 525 3.72 8.35 -21.80
CA GLU A 525 3.23 9.39 -20.90
C GLU A 525 2.31 8.81 -19.80
N ILE A 526 1.53 7.76 -20.11
CA ILE A 526 0.66 7.09 -19.14
C ILE A 526 1.48 6.47 -17.99
N MET A 527 2.66 5.91 -18.27
CA MET A 527 3.56 5.44 -17.21
C MET A 527 4.04 6.59 -16.32
N ALA A 528 4.35 7.75 -16.90
CA ALA A 528 4.74 8.93 -16.15
C ALA A 528 3.57 9.50 -15.33
N VAL A 529 2.37 9.51 -15.89
CA VAL A 529 1.14 9.87 -15.18
C VAL A 529 0.94 8.96 -13.96
N LEU A 530 1.03 7.64 -14.14
CA LEU A 530 0.90 6.68 -13.03
C LEU A 530 1.87 6.98 -11.89
N ALA A 531 3.12 7.31 -12.22
CA ALA A 531 4.14 7.56 -11.22
C ALA A 531 3.96 8.90 -10.47
N LEU A 532 3.33 9.89 -11.09
CA LEU A 532 3.16 11.24 -10.52
C LEU A 532 1.75 11.50 -9.96
N THR A 533 0.83 10.59 -10.13
CA THR A 533 -0.54 10.73 -9.62
C THR A 533 -0.60 10.58 -8.10
N SER A 534 -1.53 11.30 -7.48
CA SER A 534 -1.73 11.33 -6.03
C SER A 534 -3.08 10.73 -5.59
N SER A 535 -4.00 10.50 -6.52
CA SER A 535 -5.31 9.89 -6.28
C SER A 535 -5.92 9.39 -7.60
N MET A 536 -7.00 8.65 -7.54
CA MET A 536 -7.77 8.23 -8.72
C MET A 536 -8.30 9.43 -9.51
N GLU A 537 -8.77 10.45 -8.82
CA GLU A 537 -9.28 11.67 -9.43
C GLU A 537 -8.16 12.46 -10.14
N ASP A 538 -7.01 12.64 -9.47
CA ASP A 538 -5.83 13.26 -10.07
C ASP A 538 -5.35 12.48 -11.31
N MET A 539 -5.37 11.15 -11.26
CA MET A 539 -5.03 10.30 -12.41
C MET A 539 -5.97 10.57 -13.58
N ARG A 540 -7.28 10.61 -13.35
CA ARG A 540 -8.26 10.89 -14.39
C ARG A 540 -8.03 12.27 -15.02
N GLN A 541 -7.81 13.30 -14.22
CA GLN A 541 -7.53 14.65 -14.69
C GLN A 541 -6.24 14.74 -15.50
N ARG A 542 -5.19 14.03 -15.07
CA ARG A 542 -3.92 13.94 -15.82
C ARG A 542 -4.10 13.21 -17.14
N LEU A 543 -4.80 12.07 -17.12
CA LEU A 543 -5.12 11.32 -18.34
C LEU A 543 -5.92 12.18 -19.32
N ALA A 544 -6.88 12.98 -18.86
CA ALA A 544 -7.69 13.88 -19.67
C ALA A 544 -6.85 14.94 -20.40
N LYS A 545 -5.83 15.47 -19.73
CA LYS A 545 -4.97 16.56 -20.23
C LYS A 545 -3.86 16.12 -21.18
N MET A 546 -3.67 14.82 -21.41
CA MET A 546 -2.62 14.33 -22.32
C MET A 546 -2.87 14.88 -23.72
N VAL A 547 -1.90 15.61 -24.28
CA VAL A 547 -1.96 16.17 -25.63
C VAL A 547 -1.40 15.17 -26.62
N VAL A 548 -2.21 14.78 -27.60
CA VAL A 548 -1.89 13.70 -28.55
C VAL A 548 -1.52 14.21 -29.94
N ALA A 549 -2.03 15.39 -30.31
CA ALA A 549 -1.81 16.04 -31.59
C ALA A 549 -2.19 17.53 -31.49
N THR A 550 -2.08 18.26 -32.59
CA THR A 550 -2.71 19.58 -32.77
C THR A 550 -3.68 19.55 -33.94
N SER A 551 -4.71 20.39 -33.90
CA SER A 551 -5.56 20.63 -35.04
C SER A 551 -4.78 21.40 -36.13
N ARG A 552 -5.31 21.42 -37.35
CA ARG A 552 -4.75 22.25 -38.45
C ARG A 552 -4.73 23.74 -38.13
N SER A 553 -5.57 24.21 -37.20
CA SER A 553 -5.56 25.58 -36.68
C SER A 553 -4.54 25.80 -35.54
N GLY A 554 -3.79 24.78 -35.13
CA GLY A 554 -2.76 24.87 -34.08
C GLY A 554 -3.28 24.68 -32.65
N VAL A 555 -4.54 24.26 -32.45
CA VAL A 555 -5.11 24.00 -31.12
C VAL A 555 -4.68 22.62 -30.63
N PRO A 556 -4.18 22.45 -29.38
CA PRO A 556 -3.86 21.16 -28.81
C PRO A 556 -5.10 20.27 -28.73
N ILE A 557 -4.96 18.99 -29.09
CA ILE A 557 -6.02 17.98 -29.00
C ILE A 557 -5.64 17.01 -27.88
N THR A 558 -6.54 16.86 -26.92
CA THR A 558 -6.35 16.03 -25.74
C THR A 558 -7.07 14.69 -25.85
N THR A 559 -6.77 13.79 -24.92
CA THR A 559 -7.52 12.53 -24.77
C THR A 559 -8.98 12.77 -24.34
N GLU A 560 -9.27 13.89 -23.68
CA GLU A 560 -10.63 14.31 -23.36
C GLU A 560 -11.39 14.64 -24.64
N ASP A 561 -10.78 15.41 -25.55
CA ASP A 561 -11.38 15.72 -26.86
C ASP A 561 -11.65 14.47 -27.70
N LEU A 562 -10.82 13.44 -27.57
CA LEU A 562 -11.03 12.14 -28.17
C LEU A 562 -12.18 11.34 -27.52
N GLY A 563 -12.61 11.72 -26.30
CA GLY A 563 -13.65 11.04 -25.54
C GLY A 563 -13.23 9.69 -24.95
N VAL A 564 -11.93 9.46 -24.71
CA VAL A 564 -11.41 8.16 -24.21
C VAL A 564 -10.99 8.19 -22.76
N CYS A 565 -11.00 9.33 -22.10
CA CYS A 565 -10.50 9.51 -20.73
C CYS A 565 -11.14 8.52 -19.73
N GLY A 566 -12.46 8.31 -19.78
CA GLY A 566 -13.15 7.36 -18.92
C GLY A 566 -12.67 5.91 -19.12
N ALA A 567 -12.48 5.48 -20.36
CA ALA A 567 -11.95 4.16 -20.68
C ALA A 567 -10.50 3.98 -20.19
N LEU A 568 -9.66 5.00 -20.34
CA LEU A 568 -8.29 5.00 -19.80
C LEU A 568 -8.29 4.83 -18.29
N THR A 569 -9.14 5.59 -17.58
CA THR A 569 -9.26 5.52 -16.12
C THR A 569 -9.67 4.11 -15.66
N VAL A 570 -10.62 3.48 -16.34
CA VAL A 570 -11.06 2.10 -16.03
C VAL A 570 -9.94 1.09 -16.27
N LEU A 571 -9.19 1.21 -17.37
CA LEU A 571 -8.05 0.33 -17.64
C LEU A 571 -6.95 0.47 -16.57
N MET A 572 -6.79 1.64 -16.00
CA MET A 572 -5.75 1.95 -15.03
C MET A 572 -6.18 1.77 -13.56
N LYS A 573 -7.44 1.42 -13.28
CA LYS A 573 -8.02 1.38 -11.91
C LYS A 573 -7.28 0.48 -10.93
N ASP A 574 -6.71 -0.62 -11.41
CA ASP A 574 -5.95 -1.54 -10.56
C ASP A 574 -4.45 -1.25 -10.61
N ALA A 575 -3.96 -0.71 -11.72
CA ALA A 575 -2.57 -0.33 -11.87
C ALA A 575 -2.15 0.84 -10.96
N ILE A 576 -3.10 1.67 -10.50
CA ILE A 576 -2.82 2.78 -9.57
C ILE A 576 -2.44 2.31 -8.16
N LYS A 577 -2.80 1.10 -7.78
CA LYS A 577 -2.52 0.52 -6.46
C LYS A 577 -1.08 0.00 -6.40
N PRO A 578 -0.27 0.39 -5.41
CA PRO A 578 1.10 -0.13 -5.26
C PRO A 578 1.13 -1.63 -4.99
N ASN A 579 2.15 -2.29 -5.52
CA ASN A 579 2.37 -3.72 -5.30
C ASN A 579 3.29 -3.93 -4.10
N LEU A 580 2.82 -4.68 -3.12
CA LEU A 580 3.59 -5.09 -1.94
C LEU A 580 4.32 -6.41 -2.23
N MET A 581 5.62 -6.42 -1.98
CA MET A 581 6.52 -7.57 -1.99
C MET A 581 7.46 -7.53 -0.78
N GLN A 582 8.50 -8.36 -0.78
CA GLN A 582 9.47 -8.43 0.31
C GLN A 582 10.90 -8.64 -0.18
N THR A 583 11.87 -8.26 0.65
CA THR A 583 13.29 -8.60 0.44
C THR A 583 13.59 -10.01 0.91
N LEU A 584 14.79 -10.52 0.61
CA LEU A 584 15.30 -11.81 1.14
C LEU A 584 15.23 -11.89 2.68
N GLU A 585 15.47 -10.80 3.38
CA GLU A 585 15.39 -10.75 4.85
C GLU A 585 14.00 -10.42 5.39
N GLY A 586 12.97 -10.29 4.51
CA GLY A 586 11.57 -10.10 4.90
C GLY A 586 11.17 -8.65 5.14
N ASN A 587 11.92 -7.67 4.67
CA ASN A 587 11.52 -6.26 4.71
C ASN A 587 10.46 -5.97 3.66
N PRO A 588 9.49 -5.09 3.92
CA PRO A 588 8.47 -4.72 2.96
C PRO A 588 9.02 -3.87 1.81
N VAL A 589 8.50 -4.12 0.62
CA VAL A 589 8.88 -3.42 -0.62
C VAL A 589 7.62 -3.05 -1.39
N PHE A 590 7.48 -1.77 -1.76
CA PHE A 590 6.55 -1.37 -2.80
C PHE A 590 7.24 -1.37 -4.16
N VAL A 591 6.64 -2.08 -5.11
CA VAL A 591 7.04 -2.09 -6.52
C VAL A 591 5.93 -1.40 -7.29
N HIS A 592 6.15 -0.18 -7.77
CA HIS A 592 5.09 0.56 -8.43
C HIS A 592 5.61 1.57 -9.43
N ALA A 593 4.97 1.60 -10.61
CA ALA A 593 5.38 2.37 -11.78
C ALA A 593 6.84 2.10 -12.20
N GLY A 594 7.23 2.49 -13.37
CA GLY A 594 8.57 2.20 -13.88
C GLY A 594 9.04 3.15 -14.99
N PRO A 595 8.79 4.46 -14.89
CA PRO A 595 9.17 5.39 -15.96
C PRO A 595 10.69 5.43 -16.14
N PHE A 596 11.14 5.54 -17.40
CA PHE A 596 12.56 5.70 -17.71
C PHE A 596 13.08 7.08 -17.30
N ALA A 597 14.29 7.12 -16.75
CA ALA A 597 14.90 8.35 -16.26
C ALA A 597 15.46 9.26 -17.35
N ASN A 598 15.64 8.80 -18.58
CA ASN A 598 16.14 9.62 -19.69
C ASN A 598 15.06 10.48 -20.36
N ILE A 599 13.80 10.09 -20.26
CA ILE A 599 12.67 10.78 -20.92
C ILE A 599 11.48 11.05 -19.99
N ALA A 600 11.55 10.58 -18.75
CA ALA A 600 10.62 10.85 -17.66
C ALA A 600 11.41 11.03 -16.36
N HIS A 601 10.74 11.14 -15.23
CA HIS A 601 11.41 11.41 -13.96
C HIS A 601 12.17 10.20 -13.36
N GLY A 602 11.92 8.97 -13.83
CA GLY A 602 12.76 7.81 -13.50
C GLY A 602 12.73 7.33 -12.06
N ASN A 603 11.59 7.45 -11.39
CA ASN A 603 11.40 7.09 -9.99
C ASN A 603 10.13 6.25 -9.80
N SER A 604 10.01 5.59 -8.65
CA SER A 604 8.79 4.97 -8.16
C SER A 604 7.66 5.99 -7.99
N SER A 605 6.43 5.54 -7.78
CA SER A 605 5.25 6.42 -7.69
C SER A 605 5.21 7.27 -6.42
N ILE A 606 4.51 8.39 -6.52
CA ILE A 606 4.19 9.25 -5.36
C ILE A 606 3.30 8.50 -4.36
N LEU A 607 2.34 7.71 -4.83
CA LEU A 607 1.41 6.96 -3.99
C LEU A 607 2.13 5.93 -3.13
N ALA A 608 3.05 5.15 -3.72
CA ALA A 608 3.84 4.17 -2.98
C ALA A 608 4.66 4.84 -1.87
N ASP A 609 5.32 5.96 -2.19
CA ASP A 609 6.13 6.69 -1.21
C ASP A 609 5.28 7.26 -0.06
N LYS A 610 4.14 7.87 -0.38
CA LYS A 610 3.24 8.44 0.64
C LYS A 610 2.67 7.39 1.58
N ILE A 611 2.23 6.24 1.06
CA ILE A 611 1.74 5.13 1.88
C ILE A 611 2.88 4.60 2.77
N ALA A 612 4.05 4.36 2.18
CA ALA A 612 5.20 3.85 2.92
C ALA A 612 5.65 4.81 4.04
N LEU A 613 5.74 6.13 3.76
CA LEU A 613 6.13 7.14 4.74
C LEU A 613 5.19 7.19 5.95
N LYS A 614 3.89 7.00 5.72
CA LYS A 614 2.90 6.92 6.80
C LYS A 614 3.02 5.63 7.59
N LEU A 615 3.25 4.49 6.93
CA LEU A 615 3.35 3.18 7.58
C LEU A 615 4.56 3.06 8.49
N VAL A 616 5.72 3.58 8.07
CA VAL A 616 6.95 3.44 8.86
C VAL A 616 6.93 4.28 10.14
N GLY A 617 6.13 5.35 10.18
CA GLY A 617 6.07 6.28 11.32
C GLY A 617 7.30 7.22 11.40
N PRO A 618 7.31 8.19 12.34
CA PRO A 618 8.27 9.31 12.37
C PRO A 618 9.74 8.90 12.52
N ASP A 619 10.00 7.76 13.17
CA ASP A 619 11.35 7.23 13.40
C ASP A 619 11.78 6.19 12.37
N GLY A 620 10.87 5.85 11.42
CA GLY A 620 11.10 4.90 10.35
C GLY A 620 11.67 5.55 9.10
N PHE A 621 12.02 4.70 8.13
CA PHE A 621 12.69 5.11 6.90
C PHE A 621 11.96 4.60 5.66
N VAL A 622 11.88 5.43 4.64
CA VAL A 622 11.49 5.01 3.29
C VAL A 622 12.66 5.27 2.36
N VAL A 623 13.14 4.22 1.71
CA VAL A 623 14.26 4.28 0.78
C VAL A 623 13.73 4.08 -0.62
N THR A 624 13.90 5.08 -1.46
CA THR A 624 13.54 5.04 -2.88
C THR A 624 14.78 5.24 -3.76
N GLU A 625 14.66 4.88 -5.04
CA GLU A 625 15.77 5.04 -5.99
C GLU A 625 15.46 6.10 -7.04
N ALA A 626 16.52 6.75 -7.55
CA ALA A 626 16.48 7.62 -8.71
C ALA A 626 17.31 6.98 -9.87
N GLY A 627 16.74 6.95 -11.06
CA GLY A 627 17.37 6.30 -12.23
C GLY A 627 18.63 6.98 -12.69
N PHE A 628 19.60 6.22 -13.21
CA PHE A 628 20.90 6.68 -13.70
C PHE A 628 21.74 7.43 -12.66
N GLY A 629 22.40 8.52 -13.04
CA GLY A 629 23.21 9.34 -12.15
C GLY A 629 22.43 10.45 -11.47
N ALA A 630 23.09 11.10 -10.52
CA ALA A 630 22.51 12.23 -9.78
C ALA A 630 22.20 13.42 -10.68
N ASP A 631 22.93 13.56 -11.78
CA ASP A 631 22.69 14.56 -12.83
C ASP A 631 21.39 14.33 -13.62
N ILE A 632 20.82 13.13 -13.59
CA ILE A 632 19.62 12.77 -14.37
C ILE A 632 18.44 12.42 -13.44
N GLY A 633 18.49 11.27 -12.80
CA GLY A 633 17.33 10.79 -12.03
C GLY A 633 17.09 11.56 -10.74
N MET A 634 18.15 11.93 -10.02
CA MET A 634 18.02 12.70 -8.79
C MET A 634 17.58 14.14 -9.09
N GLU A 635 18.10 14.77 -10.10
CA GLU A 635 17.67 16.13 -10.53
C GLU A 635 16.15 16.14 -10.79
N LYS A 636 15.64 15.17 -11.56
CA LYS A 636 14.21 15.04 -11.86
C LYS A 636 13.38 14.64 -10.65
N PHE A 637 13.93 13.81 -9.78
CA PHE A 637 13.30 13.48 -8.51
C PHE A 637 12.99 14.74 -7.70
N PHE A 638 13.94 15.64 -7.57
CA PHE A 638 13.75 16.89 -6.86
C PHE A 638 12.84 17.87 -7.61
N ASN A 639 13.17 18.18 -8.85
CA ASN A 639 12.49 19.23 -9.60
C ASN A 639 11.12 18.83 -10.14
N ILE A 640 10.80 17.53 -10.27
CA ILE A 640 9.52 17.06 -10.77
C ILE A 640 8.75 16.36 -9.65
N LYS A 641 9.24 15.21 -9.17
CA LYS A 641 8.49 14.37 -8.21
C LYS A 641 8.25 15.08 -6.88
N CYS A 642 9.28 15.74 -6.32
CA CYS A 642 9.11 16.49 -5.07
C CYS A 642 8.20 17.72 -5.20
N ARG A 643 8.14 18.36 -6.40
CA ARG A 643 7.18 19.44 -6.64
C ARG A 643 5.74 18.95 -6.57
N TYR A 644 5.43 17.86 -7.25
CA TYR A 644 4.07 17.32 -7.31
C TYR A 644 3.65 16.60 -6.03
N SER A 645 4.57 15.90 -5.36
CA SER A 645 4.26 15.16 -4.15
C SER A 645 4.18 16.01 -2.89
N GLY A 646 4.91 17.13 -2.85
CA GLY A 646 5.15 17.90 -1.63
C GLY A 646 6.20 17.27 -0.70
N LEU A 647 6.69 16.06 -1.00
CA LEU A 647 7.66 15.35 -0.19
C LEU A 647 9.06 15.98 -0.27
N ARG A 648 9.82 15.88 0.80
CA ARG A 648 11.19 16.41 0.90
C ARG A 648 12.11 15.33 1.46
N PRO A 649 13.16 14.93 0.72
CA PRO A 649 14.13 13.96 1.23
C PRO A 649 14.94 14.51 2.39
N HIS A 650 15.28 13.60 3.31
CA HIS A 650 16.16 13.86 4.43
C HIS A 650 17.63 13.57 4.09
N VAL A 651 17.85 12.56 3.22
CA VAL A 651 19.20 12.08 2.87
C VAL A 651 19.24 11.67 1.41
N VAL A 652 20.35 11.99 0.74
CA VAL A 652 20.74 11.42 -0.55
C VAL A 652 21.84 10.38 -0.30
N VAL A 653 21.64 9.16 -0.76
CA VAL A 653 22.68 8.13 -0.83
C VAL A 653 23.23 8.10 -2.24
N LEU A 654 24.51 8.45 -2.39
CA LEU A 654 25.19 8.50 -3.68
C LEU A 654 26.07 7.26 -3.86
N VAL A 655 25.70 6.39 -4.77
CA VAL A 655 26.40 5.14 -5.05
C VAL A 655 27.59 5.38 -5.98
N ALA A 656 28.76 4.88 -5.60
CA ALA A 656 29.97 4.89 -6.39
C ALA A 656 30.61 3.49 -6.46
N THR A 657 31.35 3.21 -7.50
CA THR A 657 32.16 1.99 -7.65
C THR A 657 33.58 2.33 -8.11
N VAL A 658 34.55 1.55 -7.67
CA VAL A 658 35.94 1.72 -8.09
C VAL A 658 36.09 1.66 -9.60
N ARG A 659 35.40 0.72 -10.26
CA ARG A 659 35.45 0.56 -11.71
C ARG A 659 34.90 1.78 -12.48
N ALA A 660 33.79 2.37 -12.01
CA ALA A 660 33.25 3.57 -12.62
C ALA A 660 34.22 4.76 -12.50
N LEU A 661 34.82 4.92 -11.31
CA LEU A 661 35.77 5.98 -11.08
C LEU A 661 37.06 5.80 -11.92
N LYS A 662 37.59 4.59 -12.04
CA LYS A 662 38.68 4.29 -12.96
C LYS A 662 38.33 4.66 -14.40
N MET A 663 37.15 4.32 -14.88
CA MET A 663 36.68 4.69 -16.22
C MET A 663 36.59 6.22 -16.36
N HIS A 664 36.03 6.92 -15.38
CA HIS A 664 35.98 8.40 -15.41
C HIS A 664 37.34 9.07 -15.26
N GLY A 665 38.31 8.39 -14.68
CA GLY A 665 39.71 8.85 -14.58
C GLY A 665 40.54 8.67 -15.84
N GLY A 666 39.95 8.17 -16.92
CA GLY A 666 40.65 7.94 -18.23
C GLY A 666 40.93 6.47 -18.50
N GLY A 667 40.44 5.56 -17.68
CA GLY A 667 40.49 4.12 -17.95
C GLY A 667 39.56 3.72 -19.11
N PRO A 668 39.66 2.46 -19.59
CA PRO A 668 38.86 1.96 -20.71
C PRO A 668 37.38 1.90 -20.32
N THR A 669 36.50 1.85 -21.33
CA THR A 669 35.06 1.69 -21.09
C THR A 669 34.76 0.31 -20.51
N VAL A 670 33.97 0.27 -19.44
CA VAL A 670 33.51 -0.99 -18.80
C VAL A 670 32.56 -1.69 -19.75
N SER A 671 32.92 -2.89 -20.24
CA SER A 671 32.08 -3.71 -21.12
C SER A 671 31.86 -5.11 -20.53
N GLY A 672 30.76 -5.79 -20.93
CA GLY A 672 30.46 -7.15 -20.47
C GLY A 672 31.36 -8.26 -21.00
N LEU A 673 32.24 -7.96 -21.98
CA LEU A 673 33.22 -8.90 -22.52
C LEU A 673 34.54 -8.79 -21.72
N LEU A 674 34.64 -9.59 -20.67
CA LEU A 674 35.77 -9.63 -19.73
C LEU A 674 37.07 -10.28 -20.26
N LEU A 675 37.23 -10.48 -21.57
CA LEU A 675 38.33 -11.32 -22.12
C LEU A 675 39.33 -10.61 -23.02
N THR A 676 39.36 -9.28 -23.05
CA THR A 676 40.42 -8.56 -23.82
C THR A 676 41.41 -7.92 -22.84
N GLY A 677 42.67 -7.86 -23.21
CA GLY A 677 43.79 -7.39 -22.38
C GLY A 677 43.62 -5.99 -21.71
N ASN A 678 42.62 -5.21 -22.13
CA ASN A 678 42.31 -3.91 -21.56
C ASN A 678 41.53 -3.98 -20.23
N THR A 679 41.05 -5.15 -19.81
CA THR A 679 40.32 -5.35 -18.54
C THR A 679 41.22 -5.42 -17.30
N LEU A 680 42.51 -5.57 -17.48
CA LEU A 680 43.47 -5.67 -16.39
C LEU A 680 43.52 -4.41 -15.51
N CYS A 681 43.22 -3.22 -16.04
CA CYS A 681 43.19 -1.99 -15.23
C CYS A 681 42.10 -1.97 -14.17
N PHE A 682 41.02 -2.74 -14.34
CA PHE A 682 39.95 -2.84 -13.34
C PHE A 682 40.25 -3.88 -12.25
N VAL A 683 41.18 -4.83 -12.54
CA VAL A 683 41.56 -5.88 -11.60
C VAL A 683 42.73 -5.45 -10.73
N PHE A 684 43.67 -4.65 -11.29
CA PHE A 684 44.82 -4.16 -10.54
C PHE A 684 44.53 -2.80 -9.87
N GLN A 685 45.09 -2.63 -8.67
CA GLN A 685 45.07 -1.37 -7.98
C GLN A 685 45.62 -0.23 -8.85
N ASN A 686 44.88 0.88 -8.95
CA ASN A 686 45.29 2.10 -9.63
C ASN A 686 44.73 3.36 -8.98
N LEU A 687 45.47 3.85 -8.01
CA LEU A 687 45.07 5.01 -7.19
C LEU A 687 45.00 6.29 -8.05
N GLU A 688 45.85 6.46 -9.03
CA GLU A 688 45.85 7.63 -9.89
C GLU A 688 44.56 7.76 -10.72
N LEU A 689 44.13 6.65 -11.36
CA LEU A 689 42.89 6.65 -12.11
C LEU A 689 41.68 6.88 -11.20
N VAL A 690 41.68 6.31 -9.99
CA VAL A 690 40.63 6.53 -9.02
C VAL A 690 40.57 7.99 -8.58
N GLU A 691 41.73 8.59 -8.28
CA GLU A 691 41.82 9.99 -7.85
C GLU A 691 41.30 10.94 -8.94
N LYS A 692 41.74 10.77 -10.21
CA LYS A 692 41.26 11.51 -11.36
C LYS A 692 39.76 11.36 -11.57
N GLY A 693 39.26 10.12 -11.45
CA GLY A 693 37.82 9.80 -11.60
C GLY A 693 36.94 10.35 -10.48
N CYS A 694 37.49 10.58 -9.31
CA CYS A 694 36.80 11.22 -8.21
C CYS A 694 36.37 12.66 -8.51
N SER A 695 36.85 13.27 -9.62
CA SER A 695 36.24 14.52 -10.12
C SER A 695 34.77 14.38 -10.43
N ASN A 696 34.33 13.26 -11.04
CA ASN A 696 32.91 12.96 -11.27
C ASN A 696 32.14 12.78 -9.96
N LEU A 697 32.70 12.05 -9.01
CA LEU A 697 32.12 11.89 -7.68
C LEU A 697 31.91 13.25 -7.00
N ARG A 698 32.93 14.14 -7.00
CA ARG A 698 32.85 15.49 -6.45
C ARG A 698 31.71 16.30 -7.09
N LYS A 699 31.61 16.25 -8.45
CA LYS A 699 30.52 16.95 -9.16
C LYS A 699 29.15 16.41 -8.78
N GLN A 700 28.98 15.11 -8.62
CA GLN A 700 27.69 14.52 -8.24
C GLN A 700 27.34 14.81 -6.76
N VAL A 701 28.32 14.89 -5.86
CA VAL A 701 28.11 15.38 -4.48
C VAL A 701 27.66 16.85 -4.50
N GLU A 702 28.33 17.70 -5.31
CA GLU A 702 27.95 19.09 -5.51
C GLU A 702 26.52 19.21 -6.04
N ASN A 703 26.16 18.40 -7.05
CA ASN A 703 24.81 18.38 -7.62
C ASN A 703 23.74 18.09 -6.57
N ALA A 704 23.97 17.14 -5.68
CA ALA A 704 23.05 16.86 -4.56
C ALA A 704 23.00 18.00 -3.54
N LYS A 705 24.13 18.64 -3.24
CA LYS A 705 24.21 19.77 -2.32
C LYS A 705 23.48 21.03 -2.82
N HIS A 706 23.32 21.21 -4.12
CA HIS A 706 22.50 22.30 -4.69
C HIS A 706 21.05 22.28 -4.19
N PHE A 707 20.54 21.10 -3.80
CA PHE A 707 19.20 20.96 -3.24
C PHE A 707 19.16 21.06 -1.70
N GLY A 708 20.31 21.28 -1.05
CA GLY A 708 20.39 21.48 0.41
C GLY A 708 20.15 20.23 1.25
N VAL A 709 20.32 19.03 0.69
CA VAL A 709 20.10 17.73 1.36
C VAL A 709 21.45 17.09 1.73
N PRO A 710 21.60 16.51 2.94
CA PRO A 710 22.82 15.78 3.32
C PRO A 710 23.09 14.60 2.37
N VAL A 711 24.36 14.38 2.03
CA VAL A 711 24.78 13.32 1.09
C VAL A 711 25.66 12.31 1.81
N VAL A 712 25.28 11.03 1.75
CA VAL A 712 26.10 9.89 2.19
C VAL A 712 26.54 9.12 0.97
N VAL A 713 27.85 8.88 0.82
CA VAL A 713 28.39 8.11 -0.31
C VAL A 713 28.49 6.65 0.06
N ALA A 714 27.83 5.79 -0.71
CA ALA A 714 27.93 4.34 -0.62
C ALA A 714 28.93 3.83 -1.68
N VAL A 715 30.05 3.31 -1.24
CA VAL A 715 31.06 2.74 -2.15
C VAL A 715 30.82 1.23 -2.27
N ASN A 716 30.20 0.77 -3.34
CA ASN A 716 29.98 -0.64 -3.58
C ASN A 716 31.30 -1.34 -3.86
N ALA A 717 31.75 -2.15 -2.92
CA ALA A 717 33.01 -2.88 -2.99
C ALA A 717 32.85 -4.21 -3.75
N PHE A 718 33.70 -4.44 -4.73
CA PHE A 718 33.85 -5.71 -5.43
C PHE A 718 35.07 -6.47 -4.89
N LYS A 719 35.07 -7.78 -5.07
CA LYS A 719 36.19 -8.64 -4.61
C LYS A 719 37.56 -8.24 -5.17
N THR A 720 37.58 -7.56 -6.31
CA THR A 720 38.79 -7.08 -6.99
C THR A 720 39.29 -5.73 -6.50
N ASP A 721 38.49 -5.00 -5.74
CA ASP A 721 38.84 -3.67 -5.28
C ASP A 721 39.82 -3.75 -4.09
N SER A 722 40.82 -2.89 -4.08
CA SER A 722 41.79 -2.82 -2.98
C SER A 722 41.27 -1.91 -1.87
N GLU A 723 41.66 -2.24 -0.64
CA GLU A 723 41.32 -1.42 0.53
C GLU A 723 41.80 0.04 0.39
N ALA A 724 42.99 0.24 -0.21
CA ALA A 724 43.56 1.55 -0.46
C ALA A 724 42.69 2.41 -1.41
N GLU A 725 42.12 1.78 -2.44
CA GLU A 725 41.20 2.46 -3.38
C GLU A 725 39.90 2.84 -2.68
N LEU A 726 39.32 1.95 -1.89
CA LEU A 726 38.10 2.22 -1.14
C LEU A 726 38.30 3.36 -0.14
N GLN A 727 39.41 3.35 0.61
CA GLN A 727 39.75 4.42 1.56
C GLN A 727 39.98 5.76 0.89
N LEU A 728 40.65 5.76 -0.28
CA LEU A 728 40.87 6.98 -1.07
C LEU A 728 39.56 7.60 -1.51
N ILE A 729 38.62 6.78 -2.01
CA ILE A 729 37.29 7.25 -2.44
C ILE A 729 36.54 7.85 -1.24
N CYS A 730 36.52 7.17 -0.11
CA CYS A 730 35.85 7.66 1.10
C CYS A 730 36.44 8.98 1.59
N LYS A 731 37.76 9.13 1.55
CA LYS A 731 38.45 10.37 1.90
C LYS A 731 38.04 11.51 0.98
N LEU A 732 38.16 11.30 -0.34
CA LEU A 732 37.85 12.34 -1.35
C LEU A 732 36.36 12.71 -1.38
N ALA A 733 35.47 11.78 -1.07
CA ALA A 733 34.04 12.05 -0.92
C ALA A 733 33.76 12.99 0.25
N LYS A 734 34.38 12.77 1.40
CA LYS A 734 34.26 13.65 2.56
C LYS A 734 34.88 15.04 2.32
N GLU A 735 36.01 15.09 1.64
CA GLU A 735 36.62 16.37 1.20
C GLU A 735 35.73 17.15 0.22
N ALA A 736 34.94 16.46 -0.62
CA ALA A 736 33.92 17.05 -1.50
C ALA A 736 32.70 17.59 -0.72
N GLY A 737 32.61 17.29 0.58
CA GLY A 737 31.55 17.74 1.46
C GLY A 737 30.38 16.76 1.60
N ALA A 738 30.60 15.48 1.32
CA ALA A 738 29.67 14.43 1.73
C ALA A 738 29.62 14.37 3.28
N PHE A 739 28.44 14.08 3.82
CA PHE A 739 28.24 13.91 5.26
C PHE A 739 29.03 12.72 5.79
N ASP A 740 29.01 11.62 5.06
CA ASP A 740 29.83 10.44 5.30
C ASP A 740 30.07 9.66 4.01
N ALA A 741 31.01 8.71 4.03
CA ALA A 741 31.32 7.82 2.93
C ALA A 741 31.72 6.45 3.49
N VAL A 742 31.06 5.38 3.00
CA VAL A 742 31.14 4.05 3.61
C VAL A 742 31.28 2.99 2.52
N PRO A 743 32.27 2.07 2.65
CA PRO A 743 32.34 0.86 1.81
C PRO A 743 31.17 -0.09 2.13
N CYS A 744 30.62 -0.74 1.11
CA CYS A 744 29.46 -1.61 1.22
C CYS A 744 29.70 -2.94 0.53
N THR A 745 29.35 -4.05 1.22
CA THR A 745 29.49 -5.44 0.74
C THR A 745 28.15 -6.17 0.65
N HIS A 746 27.05 -5.44 0.67
CA HIS A 746 25.68 -5.98 0.76
C HIS A 746 25.31 -6.93 -0.39
N TRP A 747 25.94 -6.82 -1.55
CA TRP A 747 25.74 -7.81 -2.63
C TRP A 747 26.12 -9.23 -2.17
N ALA A 748 27.20 -9.35 -1.43
CA ALA A 748 27.70 -10.62 -0.94
C ALA A 748 27.18 -10.99 0.46
N ASP A 749 26.91 -10.01 1.31
CA ASP A 749 26.63 -10.19 2.74
C ASP A 749 25.21 -9.81 3.15
N GLY A 750 24.35 -9.43 2.19
CA GLY A 750 23.00 -8.97 2.50
C GLY A 750 22.98 -7.70 3.35
N GLY A 751 21.97 -7.53 4.19
CA GLY A 751 21.85 -6.37 5.06
C GLY A 751 23.04 -6.14 5.97
N ALA A 752 23.71 -7.20 6.42
CA ALA A 752 24.91 -7.10 7.25
C ALA A 752 26.03 -6.28 6.58
N GLY A 753 26.16 -6.39 5.23
CA GLY A 753 27.16 -5.66 4.46
C GLY A 753 26.83 -4.17 4.24
N ALA A 754 25.69 -3.67 4.72
CA ALA A 754 25.28 -2.26 4.63
C ALA A 754 24.96 -1.63 6.00
N VAL A 755 25.32 -2.28 7.11
CA VAL A 755 25.02 -1.78 8.46
C VAL A 755 25.66 -0.43 8.71
N GLU A 756 26.93 -0.24 8.34
CA GLU A 756 27.62 1.04 8.50
C GLU A 756 27.00 2.15 7.63
N LEU A 757 26.55 1.80 6.42
CA LEU A 757 25.77 2.72 5.59
C LEU A 757 24.43 3.09 6.28
N GLY A 758 23.74 2.12 6.86
CA GLY A 758 22.51 2.35 7.63
C GLY A 758 22.73 3.32 8.80
N LYS A 759 23.81 3.15 9.55
CA LYS A 759 24.19 4.08 10.66
C LYS A 759 24.51 5.49 10.15
N ALA A 760 25.23 5.60 9.04
CA ALA A 760 25.55 6.89 8.43
C ALA A 760 24.27 7.61 7.94
N VAL A 761 23.33 6.86 7.32
CA VAL A 761 22.04 7.40 6.88
C VAL A 761 21.19 7.85 8.07
N GLN A 762 21.13 7.09 9.17
CA GLN A 762 20.42 7.49 10.37
C GLN A 762 20.95 8.84 10.91
N LYS A 763 22.26 8.97 11.05
CA LYS A 763 22.90 10.23 11.51
C LYS A 763 22.63 11.39 10.54
N ALA A 764 22.72 11.15 9.24
CA ALA A 764 22.46 12.16 8.22
C ALA A 764 20.99 12.62 8.22
N ALA A 765 20.05 11.71 8.53
CA ALA A 765 18.62 12.03 8.59
C ALA A 765 18.23 12.89 9.80
N GLU A 766 19.08 12.96 10.83
CA GLU A 766 18.92 13.85 11.98
C GLU A 766 19.46 15.26 11.71
N ALA A 767 20.32 15.41 10.68
CA ALA A 767 20.87 16.70 10.32
C ALA A 767 19.79 17.60 9.68
N PRO A 768 19.80 18.92 9.94
CA PRO A 768 18.82 19.83 9.36
C PRO A 768 18.99 19.89 7.84
N SER A 769 17.91 19.61 7.12
CA SER A 769 17.83 19.78 5.66
C SER A 769 17.38 21.21 5.34
N LYS A 770 18.09 21.86 4.42
CA LYS A 770 17.74 23.17 3.86
C LYS A 770 17.27 23.01 2.40
N PHE A 771 16.31 22.13 2.21
CA PHE A 771 15.83 21.81 0.87
C PHE A 771 15.38 23.03 0.08
N SER A 772 15.86 23.15 -1.16
CA SER A 772 15.43 24.14 -2.13
C SER A 772 15.37 23.53 -3.53
N PHE A 773 14.44 24.01 -4.35
CA PHE A 773 14.42 23.66 -5.76
C PHE A 773 15.54 24.37 -6.51
N LEU A 774 15.99 23.78 -7.61
CA LEU A 774 17.07 24.30 -8.41
C LEU A 774 16.68 25.60 -9.14
N TYR A 775 15.41 25.74 -9.49
CA TYR A 775 14.84 26.88 -10.21
C TYR A 775 13.40 27.16 -9.78
N ASP A 776 12.97 28.41 -9.96
CA ASP A 776 11.59 28.81 -9.82
C ASP A 776 10.77 28.30 -11.03
N ILE A 777 9.58 27.77 -10.79
CA ILE A 777 8.71 27.21 -11.83
C ILE A 777 8.19 28.26 -12.81
N GLU A 778 8.07 29.51 -12.35
CA GLU A 778 7.57 30.64 -13.14
C GLU A 778 8.60 31.20 -14.13
N LEU A 779 9.86 30.77 -14.06
CA LEU A 779 10.90 31.20 -15.03
C LEU A 779 10.55 30.73 -16.45
N PRO A 780 11.00 31.49 -17.48
CA PRO A 780 10.89 31.05 -18.86
C PRO A 780 11.49 29.66 -19.08
N VAL A 781 10.94 28.90 -20.02
CA VAL A 781 11.40 27.53 -20.35
C VAL A 781 12.89 27.48 -20.61
N VAL A 782 13.40 28.43 -21.40
CA VAL A 782 14.83 28.54 -21.78
C VAL A 782 15.72 28.71 -20.55
N ASP A 783 15.31 29.56 -19.59
CA ASP A 783 16.09 29.83 -18.39
C ASP A 783 16.13 28.62 -17.46
N LYS A 784 15.01 27.88 -17.32
CA LYS A 784 14.99 26.62 -16.57
C LYS A 784 15.95 25.58 -17.16
N ILE A 785 15.97 25.43 -18.50
CA ILE A 785 16.89 24.54 -19.20
C ILE A 785 18.34 25.00 -18.98
N ARG A 786 18.62 26.28 -19.12
CA ARG A 786 19.96 26.88 -18.90
C ARG A 786 20.48 26.63 -17.47
N ILE A 787 19.63 26.83 -16.46
CA ILE A 787 19.99 26.59 -15.06
C ILE A 787 20.39 25.13 -14.83
N ILE A 788 19.64 24.17 -15.37
CA ILE A 788 19.98 22.76 -15.28
C ILE A 788 21.31 22.49 -15.98
N ALA A 789 21.49 22.97 -17.23
CA ALA A 789 22.69 22.75 -18.02
C ALA A 789 23.94 23.28 -17.32
N GLN A 790 23.87 24.48 -16.78
CA GLN A 790 25.02 25.13 -16.11
C GLN A 790 25.30 24.53 -14.74
N LYS A 791 24.31 24.46 -13.84
CA LYS A 791 24.53 24.02 -12.46
C LYS A 791 24.77 22.52 -12.34
N ILE A 792 23.99 21.71 -13.05
CA ILE A 792 24.04 20.24 -12.90
C ILE A 792 25.08 19.63 -13.83
N TYR A 793 25.07 20.02 -15.11
CA TYR A 793 25.96 19.40 -16.10
C TYR A 793 27.31 20.10 -16.22
N GLY A 794 27.41 21.36 -15.81
CA GLY A 794 28.64 22.17 -15.96
C GLY A 794 28.86 22.69 -17.36
N ALA A 795 27.78 22.84 -18.15
CA ALA A 795 27.85 23.48 -19.47
C ALA A 795 28.09 25.00 -19.34
N ASP A 796 28.75 25.59 -20.33
CA ASP A 796 28.94 27.06 -20.38
C ASP A 796 27.62 27.75 -20.72
N ASP A 797 26.83 27.20 -21.66
CA ASP A 797 25.51 27.67 -22.04
C ASP A 797 24.73 26.57 -22.80
N ILE A 798 23.56 26.91 -23.28
CA ILE A 798 22.72 26.09 -24.15
C ILE A 798 22.58 26.70 -25.53
N GLU A 799 22.38 25.87 -26.55
CA GLU A 799 22.06 26.27 -27.92
C GLU A 799 20.71 25.65 -28.31
N LEU A 800 19.72 26.47 -28.61
CA LEU A 800 18.42 25.99 -29.11
C LEU A 800 18.52 25.88 -30.64
N LEU A 801 18.36 24.67 -31.18
CA LEU A 801 18.19 24.49 -32.62
C LEU A 801 16.83 25.00 -33.09
N PRO A 802 16.61 25.27 -34.39
CA PRO A 802 15.36 25.89 -34.85
C PRO A 802 14.07 25.21 -34.42
N ASP A 803 14.04 23.87 -34.44
CA ASP A 803 12.87 23.09 -34.01
C ASP A 803 12.59 23.27 -32.50
N ALA A 804 13.65 23.30 -31.70
CA ALA A 804 13.53 23.52 -30.25
C ALA A 804 13.01 24.93 -29.94
N GLN A 805 13.54 25.95 -30.65
CA GLN A 805 13.07 27.33 -30.48
C GLN A 805 11.60 27.46 -30.87
N HIS A 806 11.18 26.90 -31.98
CA HIS A 806 9.79 26.89 -32.41
C HIS A 806 8.88 26.22 -31.37
N LYS A 807 9.33 25.13 -30.76
CA LYS A 807 8.55 24.43 -29.72
C LYS A 807 8.48 25.20 -28.41
N VAL A 808 9.52 25.93 -28.01
CA VAL A 808 9.47 26.85 -26.85
C VAL A 808 8.36 27.87 -27.04
N ASP A 809 8.35 28.53 -28.22
CA ASP A 809 7.38 29.57 -28.54
C ASP A 809 5.95 29.00 -28.56
N LEU A 810 5.77 27.82 -29.18
CA LEU A 810 4.49 27.12 -29.26
C LEU A 810 3.96 26.76 -27.87
N TYR A 811 4.76 26.09 -27.04
CA TYR A 811 4.32 25.65 -25.71
C TYR A 811 4.11 26.79 -24.73
N THR A 812 4.88 27.86 -24.86
CA THR A 812 4.65 29.10 -24.08
C THR A 812 3.31 29.73 -24.45
N LYS A 813 3.02 29.82 -25.77
CA LYS A 813 1.73 30.32 -26.27
C LYS A 813 0.54 29.45 -25.84
N GLN A 814 0.75 28.12 -25.76
CA GLN A 814 -0.26 27.15 -25.30
C GLN A 814 -0.43 27.12 -23.77
N GLY A 815 0.32 27.91 -23.01
CA GLY A 815 0.20 28.00 -21.54
C GLY A 815 1.01 26.92 -20.78
N PHE A 816 1.92 26.22 -21.44
CA PHE A 816 2.75 25.16 -20.82
C PHE A 816 4.11 25.67 -20.30
N GLY A 817 4.32 26.99 -20.31
CA GLY A 817 5.59 27.60 -19.86
C GLY A 817 5.95 27.32 -18.40
N ASN A 818 4.97 27.10 -17.52
CA ASN A 818 5.17 26.85 -16.10
C ASN A 818 5.37 25.38 -15.74
N LEU A 819 5.55 24.49 -16.73
CA LEU A 819 5.87 23.08 -16.45
C LEU A 819 7.35 22.93 -16.10
N PRO A 820 7.71 21.98 -15.21
CA PRO A 820 9.09 21.63 -14.90
C PRO A 820 9.77 20.95 -16.11
N ILE A 821 11.09 20.93 -16.08
CA ILE A 821 11.92 20.42 -17.17
C ILE A 821 12.45 19.02 -16.84
N CYS A 822 12.33 18.12 -17.81
CA CYS A 822 12.85 16.77 -17.77
C CYS A 822 13.91 16.60 -18.89
N MET A 823 15.17 16.84 -18.61
CA MET A 823 16.23 16.78 -19.63
C MET A 823 16.44 15.36 -20.16
N ALA A 824 16.29 15.15 -21.45
CA ALA A 824 16.56 13.89 -22.13
C ALA A 824 17.94 13.92 -22.80
N LYS A 825 18.96 13.38 -22.12
CA LYS A 825 20.34 13.30 -22.63
C LYS A 825 20.95 11.92 -22.37
N THR A 826 22.14 11.68 -22.89
CA THR A 826 22.91 10.47 -22.57
C THR A 826 23.16 10.37 -21.06
N HIS A 827 23.05 9.16 -20.53
CA HIS A 827 23.33 8.88 -19.12
C HIS A 827 24.82 8.55 -18.85
N LEU A 828 25.64 8.43 -19.88
CA LEU A 828 27.05 8.00 -19.80
C LEU A 828 28.03 9.15 -19.67
N SER A 829 27.57 10.40 -19.74
CA SER A 829 28.37 11.60 -19.59
C SER A 829 27.57 12.74 -18.98
N LEU A 830 28.22 13.68 -18.33
CA LEU A 830 27.62 14.95 -17.92
C LEU A 830 27.31 15.85 -19.13
N SER A 831 28.03 15.70 -20.25
CA SER A 831 27.77 16.43 -21.51
C SER A 831 26.72 15.69 -22.39
N HIS A 832 26.50 16.19 -23.59
CA HIS A 832 25.71 15.55 -24.64
C HIS A 832 26.48 14.44 -25.38
N ASP A 833 27.77 14.32 -25.21
CA ASP A 833 28.65 13.34 -25.86
C ASP A 833 28.96 12.20 -24.87
N ALA A 834 28.53 10.98 -25.19
CA ALA A 834 28.72 9.80 -24.36
C ALA A 834 30.20 9.41 -24.17
N GLU A 835 31.09 9.84 -25.06
CA GLU A 835 32.53 9.53 -24.99
C GLU A 835 33.30 10.45 -24.04
N LYS A 836 32.74 11.62 -23.69
CA LYS A 836 33.36 12.56 -22.74
C LYS A 836 33.12 12.11 -21.30
N LYS A 837 34.10 11.45 -20.70
CA LYS A 837 34.07 10.93 -19.34
C LYS A 837 34.50 11.97 -18.29
N GLY A 838 34.42 11.65 -17.01
CA GLY A 838 34.79 12.53 -15.91
C GLY A 838 33.85 13.74 -15.78
N VAL A 839 34.45 14.95 -15.78
CA VAL A 839 33.72 16.23 -15.75
C VAL A 839 34.13 17.05 -16.95
N PRO A 840 33.40 16.94 -18.08
CA PRO A 840 33.65 17.78 -19.26
C PRO A 840 33.46 19.26 -18.95
N THR A 841 34.28 20.12 -19.55
CA THR A 841 34.21 21.58 -19.42
C THR A 841 34.29 22.22 -20.81
N GLY A 842 33.91 23.49 -20.92
CA GLY A 842 34.04 24.25 -22.20
C GLY A 842 33.05 23.74 -23.26
N PHE A 843 31.84 23.36 -22.91
CA PHE A 843 30.85 22.88 -23.89
C PHE A 843 29.52 23.61 -23.80
N VAL A 844 28.90 23.80 -24.94
CA VAL A 844 27.52 24.28 -25.06
C VAL A 844 26.60 23.10 -25.28
N LEU A 845 25.45 23.06 -24.58
CA LEU A 845 24.52 21.95 -24.65
C LEU A 845 23.51 22.16 -25.79
N PRO A 846 23.54 21.36 -26.88
CA PRO A 846 22.62 21.54 -28.00
C PRO A 846 21.24 20.92 -27.65
N ILE A 847 20.21 21.75 -27.69
CA ILE A 847 18.81 21.34 -27.52
C ILE A 847 18.20 21.22 -28.93
N ARG A 848 17.99 19.96 -29.36
CA ARG A 848 17.53 19.66 -30.71
C ARG A 848 16.03 19.86 -30.90
N ASP A 849 15.23 19.45 -29.90
CA ASP A 849 13.79 19.46 -29.94
C ASP A 849 13.27 19.56 -28.50
N ILE A 850 12.04 20.00 -28.32
CA ILE A 850 11.35 19.98 -27.02
C ILE A 850 9.99 19.36 -27.23
N ARG A 851 9.64 18.44 -26.33
CA ARG A 851 8.33 17.80 -26.33
C ARG A 851 7.62 18.03 -25.02
N ALA A 852 6.30 17.91 -25.03
CA ALA A 852 5.46 18.09 -23.87
C ALA A 852 4.81 16.77 -23.47
N SER A 853 4.86 16.45 -22.18
CA SER A 853 4.02 15.46 -21.51
C SER A 853 3.08 16.21 -20.57
N VAL A 854 2.00 16.77 -21.13
CA VAL A 854 1.13 17.72 -20.42
C VAL A 854 0.34 17.02 -19.32
N GLY A 855 -0.12 15.80 -19.58
CA GLY A 855 -0.83 14.99 -18.59
C GLY A 855 0.07 14.60 -17.42
N ALA A 856 1.32 14.20 -17.69
CA ALA A 856 2.32 13.94 -16.67
C ALA A 856 2.82 15.24 -16.00
N GLY A 857 2.76 16.36 -16.73
CA GLY A 857 3.04 17.69 -16.19
C GLY A 857 4.53 18.08 -16.29
N PHE A 858 5.21 17.85 -17.43
CA PHE A 858 6.57 18.32 -17.67
C PHE A 858 6.87 18.51 -19.16
N LEU A 859 7.86 19.35 -19.44
CA LEU A 859 8.47 19.46 -20.77
C LEU A 859 9.77 18.67 -20.79
N TYR A 860 10.07 17.97 -21.92
CA TYR A 860 11.31 17.23 -22.04
C TYR A 860 12.12 17.64 -23.28
N PRO A 861 13.15 18.49 -23.06
CA PRO A 861 14.12 18.82 -24.08
C PRO A 861 14.97 17.61 -24.49
N LEU A 862 15.16 17.42 -25.79
CA LEU A 862 15.98 16.37 -26.39
C LEU A 862 17.36 16.91 -26.72
N VAL A 863 18.38 16.33 -26.08
CA VAL A 863 19.77 16.76 -26.20
C VAL A 863 20.55 15.80 -27.11
N GLY A 864 21.26 16.30 -28.07
CA GLY A 864 22.11 15.50 -28.98
C GLY A 864 21.31 14.47 -29.77
N THR A 865 21.77 13.21 -29.79
CA THR A 865 21.15 12.09 -30.53
C THR A 865 20.09 11.31 -29.73
N CYS A 866 19.77 11.72 -28.52
CA CYS A 866 18.80 11.03 -27.67
C CYS A 866 17.41 10.94 -28.28
N THR A 867 16.78 9.75 -28.23
CA THR A 867 15.42 9.49 -28.68
C THR A 867 14.58 8.86 -27.55
N LYS A 868 13.25 8.81 -27.71
CA LYS A 868 12.35 8.09 -26.76
C LYS A 868 12.66 6.59 -26.60
N GLN A 869 13.44 6.04 -27.51
CA GLN A 869 13.77 4.61 -27.54
C GLN A 869 15.12 4.28 -26.87
N GLY A 870 15.75 5.28 -26.23
CA GLY A 870 17.08 5.19 -25.67
C GLY A 870 18.18 5.54 -26.69
N PRO A 871 19.45 5.62 -26.26
CA PRO A 871 20.57 5.91 -27.15
C PRO A 871 20.75 4.83 -28.21
#